data_ec94fad6a6c44462fe2dc0448f17fab1
#
_entry.id   ec94fad6a6c44462fe2dc0448f17fab1
#
_cell.length_a   1.000
_cell.length_b   1.000
_cell.length_c   1.000
_cell.angle_alpha   90.00
_cell.angle_beta   90.00
_cell.angle_gamma   90.00
#
_symmetry.space_group_name_H-M   'P 1'
#
loop_
_entity.id
_entity.type
_entity.pdbx_description
1 polymer ?
#
loop_
_entity_poly.entity_id
_entity_poly.type
_entity_poly.pdbx_seq_one_letter_code
_entity_poly.pdbx_strand_id
1 'polypeptide(L)'
;MKKIVAAETGEGVLRLFFHDGGKFRTREVPFAPFVLLADGEAVPEGCTVTPLSGGGFFRRQAFFPSAEACEKALPELKKSPRTAVFRDTVQQALSMTGLRLFSEMTFSELRRMQFLVVPGDDRIAAIRLTLPDGMPRELSGDEAEIIAGFAETIRESDPDVLEGFNCCRADLPLLVRRAAKLKIPLACGRDGGDFTVRQSRYTAGDKQYSYQKFTLAGRHIADLLHAAQLYDAVHRDMEELDLPSLRAYFRIGAEYPPALIRALAEILLPAYFYRTRELPLSFQECLLRGSGSALDALMTAEYLRRGLAIPLPEPARPYAGAMTGMEVAGVFRGVRHCDVRSLYPSLLLNRGESPRRDEAGIFLDTLRRLREFRLAAKDRARALPPGPEQRQQQALQSSFKILINSFYGYLGFAQGSFNDFDLAEKITATGRELLGKLVRVLLDHGATVIEMDTDGIYFQPPPGGSAALDAALTAALPEGIALEFDAEYPAMYSYKAKNYALLHADGSIHLTGAALRSRALENFQRKFILAAVTARLTGDGDGARRAYGEWKTAIANHAVPLADLAKSEILSDSPENYRKKLAAGSTRRSAAYELALTAGRPFRAGDKVRFYVTGTKAKVSVTDNARLLEDGEKSGVRDENTAYYLAKLDALADSFGIFDGKKG
;
A
#
# COMPACT_ATOMS: atom_id res chain seq x y z
N MET A 1 24.25 -19.84 7.82
CA MET A 1 24.15 -18.58 8.64
C MET A 1 22.99 -18.68 9.62
N LYS A 2 22.98 -17.93 10.72
CA LYS A 2 21.89 -17.99 11.72
C LYS A 2 20.69 -17.20 11.17
N LYS A 3 19.48 -17.77 11.32
CA LYS A 3 18.21 -17.16 10.87
C LYS A 3 17.79 -16.03 11.80
N ILE A 4 18.24 -14.80 11.55
CA ILE A 4 17.94 -13.62 12.35
C ILE A 4 16.46 -13.24 12.12
N VAL A 5 15.65 -13.27 13.18
CA VAL A 5 14.22 -12.97 13.10
C VAL A 5 13.86 -11.56 13.59
N ALA A 6 14.68 -10.96 14.47
CA ALA A 6 14.49 -9.58 14.90
C ALA A 6 15.83 -8.96 15.33
N ALA A 7 15.87 -7.66 15.46
CA ALA A 7 17.00 -6.88 15.92
C ALA A 7 16.52 -5.68 16.73
N GLU A 8 17.23 -5.35 17.82
CA GLU A 8 16.97 -4.20 18.70
C GLU A 8 18.28 -3.51 19.04
N THR A 9 18.22 -2.22 19.30
CA THR A 9 19.38 -1.44 19.74
C THR A 9 19.17 -0.94 21.16
N GLY A 10 20.21 -1.04 21.99
CA GLY A 10 20.19 -0.53 23.38
C GLY A 10 21.55 -0.68 24.02
N GLU A 11 21.86 0.15 25.00
CA GLU A 11 23.06 0.08 25.87
C GLU A 11 24.39 -0.16 25.11
N GLY A 12 24.56 0.49 23.95
CA GLY A 12 25.79 0.36 23.16
C GLY A 12 25.90 -0.92 22.33
N VAL A 13 24.81 -1.66 22.17
CA VAL A 13 24.79 -2.92 21.41
C VAL A 13 23.60 -3.01 20.44
N LEU A 14 23.81 -3.77 19.38
CA LEU A 14 22.77 -4.35 18.54
C LEU A 14 22.50 -5.77 19.07
N ARG A 15 21.33 -6.00 19.62
CA ARG A 15 20.89 -7.33 20.05
C ARG A 15 20.14 -8.01 18.90
N LEU A 16 20.63 -9.15 18.46
CA LEU A 16 20.05 -9.98 17.42
C LEU A 16 19.30 -11.16 18.04
N PHE A 17 18.11 -11.41 17.53
CA PHE A 17 17.27 -12.54 17.92
C PHE A 17 17.20 -13.53 16.77
N PHE A 18 17.44 -14.81 17.03
CA PHE A 18 17.52 -15.82 15.97
C PHE A 18 17.15 -17.21 16.44
N HIS A 19 16.75 -18.07 15.50
CA HIS A 19 16.53 -19.49 15.72
C HIS A 19 17.78 -20.30 15.32
N ASP A 20 18.21 -21.19 16.20
CA ASP A 20 19.38 -22.06 16.02
C ASP A 20 19.02 -23.48 16.47
N GLY A 21 18.86 -24.41 15.52
CA GLY A 21 18.48 -25.79 15.81
C GLY A 21 17.14 -25.92 16.56
N GLY A 22 16.17 -25.07 16.26
CA GLY A 22 14.86 -25.02 16.92
C GLY A 22 14.87 -24.32 18.29
N LYS A 23 16.03 -23.83 18.75
CA LYS A 23 16.15 -23.06 20.00
C LYS A 23 16.28 -21.58 19.71
N PHE A 24 15.58 -20.78 20.47
CA PHE A 24 15.71 -19.33 20.44
C PHE A 24 17.03 -18.90 21.11
N ARG A 25 17.72 -17.94 20.49
CA ARG A 25 19.00 -17.42 20.98
C ARG A 25 19.11 -15.93 20.74
N THR A 26 19.94 -15.26 21.52
CA THR A 26 20.33 -13.86 21.34
C THR A 26 21.84 -13.75 21.15
N ARG A 27 22.25 -12.71 20.41
CA ARG A 27 23.66 -12.31 20.27
C ARG A 27 23.72 -10.80 20.27
N GLU A 28 24.70 -10.26 20.98
CA GLU A 28 25.01 -8.85 21.00
C GLU A 28 26.21 -8.54 20.11
N VAL A 29 26.12 -7.41 19.38
CA VAL A 29 27.18 -6.86 18.55
C VAL A 29 27.36 -5.40 18.99
N PRO A 30 28.57 -4.92 19.20
CA PRO A 30 28.81 -3.50 19.55
C PRO A 30 28.17 -2.59 18.49
N PHE A 31 27.45 -1.57 18.96
CA PHE A 31 26.81 -0.57 18.12
C PHE A 31 26.71 0.76 18.86
N ALA A 32 27.12 1.83 18.19
CA ALA A 32 26.91 3.20 18.64
C ALA A 32 26.01 3.94 17.65
N PRO A 33 24.94 4.61 18.11
CA PRO A 33 24.10 5.42 17.22
C PRO A 33 24.90 6.61 16.69
N PHE A 34 24.57 7.05 15.47
CA PHE A 34 25.31 8.12 14.80
C PHE A 34 24.41 9.09 14.04
N VAL A 35 25.00 10.20 13.69
CA VAL A 35 24.46 11.17 12.73
C VAL A 35 25.52 11.47 11.68
N LEU A 36 25.08 11.96 10.51
CA LEU A 36 25.99 12.43 9.47
C LEU A 36 26.07 13.96 9.51
N LEU A 37 27.27 14.49 9.38
CA LEU A 37 27.56 15.91 9.42
C LEU A 37 28.24 16.35 8.12
N ALA A 38 27.86 17.54 7.63
CA ALA A 38 28.59 18.23 6.60
C ALA A 38 29.92 18.82 7.13
N ASP A 39 30.86 19.15 6.25
CA ASP A 39 32.10 19.80 6.64
C ASP A 39 31.82 21.16 7.34
N GLY A 40 32.52 21.41 8.43
CA GLY A 40 32.37 22.62 9.22
C GLY A 40 31.17 22.65 10.18
N GLU A 41 30.29 21.59 10.17
CA GLU A 41 29.25 21.49 11.18
C GLU A 41 29.84 21.16 12.56
N ALA A 42 29.26 21.68 13.65
CA ALA A 42 29.73 21.36 14.99
C ALA A 42 29.51 19.88 15.33
N VAL A 43 30.53 19.26 15.94
CA VAL A 43 30.43 17.89 16.42
C VAL A 43 29.72 17.90 17.77
N PRO A 44 28.65 17.08 17.96
CA PRO A 44 28.01 17.00 19.27
C PRO A 44 28.96 16.53 20.34
N GLU A 45 28.75 17.02 21.56
CA GLU A 45 29.63 16.73 22.72
C GLU A 45 29.74 15.22 22.99
N GLY A 46 30.92 14.76 23.25
CA GLY A 46 31.20 13.34 23.55
C GLY A 46 31.20 12.41 22.35
N CYS A 47 30.93 12.90 21.14
CA CYS A 47 30.95 12.07 19.92
C CYS A 47 32.37 11.80 19.40
N THR A 48 32.59 10.59 18.91
CA THR A 48 33.75 10.26 18.07
C THR A 48 33.37 10.44 16.60
N VAL A 49 34.31 10.92 15.78
CA VAL A 49 34.05 11.23 14.37
C VAL A 49 34.90 10.38 13.44
N THR A 50 34.24 9.77 12.45
CA THR A 50 34.92 9.09 11.34
C THR A 50 34.69 9.87 10.05
N PRO A 51 35.74 10.20 9.28
CA PRO A 51 35.59 10.83 7.98
C PRO A 51 35.02 9.83 6.96
N LEU A 52 34.22 10.35 6.02
CA LEU A 52 33.70 9.63 4.86
C LEU A 52 34.35 10.20 3.59
N SER A 53 34.72 9.33 2.65
CA SER A 53 35.38 9.69 1.40
C SER A 53 34.36 10.00 0.29
N GLY A 54 34.82 10.60 -0.84
CA GLY A 54 33.98 10.91 -2.00
C GLY A 54 33.40 12.32 -2.00
N GLY A 55 32.60 12.63 -3.04
CA GLY A 55 32.06 13.97 -3.32
C GLY A 55 30.75 14.30 -2.60
N GLY A 56 30.23 13.41 -1.75
CA GLY A 56 28.98 13.62 -1.03
C GLY A 56 29.00 14.82 -0.09
N PHE A 57 27.83 15.30 0.32
CA PHE A 57 27.66 16.46 1.18
C PHE A 57 27.95 16.17 2.66
N PHE A 58 27.49 15.02 3.16
CA PHE A 58 27.70 14.59 4.54
C PHE A 58 28.99 13.75 4.58
N ARG A 59 30.07 14.39 4.99
CA ARG A 59 31.43 13.81 4.94
C ARG A 59 31.96 13.29 6.27
N ARG A 60 31.20 13.43 7.33
CA ARG A 60 31.59 12.99 8.66
C ARG A 60 30.47 12.21 9.32
N GLN A 61 30.83 11.10 9.94
CA GLN A 61 29.93 10.27 10.74
C GLN A 61 30.30 10.44 12.20
N ALA A 62 29.39 11.03 13.00
CA ALA A 62 29.58 11.29 14.43
C ALA A 62 28.82 10.25 15.26
N PHE A 63 29.56 9.42 15.97
CA PHE A 63 29.05 8.34 16.82
C PHE A 63 28.88 8.84 18.24
N PHE A 64 27.70 8.62 18.82
CA PHE A 64 27.37 8.97 20.19
C PHE A 64 27.83 7.88 21.17
N PRO A 65 28.19 8.28 22.41
CA PRO A 65 28.60 7.29 23.44
C PRO A 65 27.44 6.42 23.92
N SER A 66 26.17 6.87 23.78
CA SER A 66 24.99 6.12 24.15
C SER A 66 23.75 6.52 23.34
N ALA A 67 22.71 5.68 23.34
CA ALA A 67 21.42 6.01 22.74
C ALA A 67 20.76 7.23 23.39
N GLU A 68 20.86 7.36 24.72
CA GLU A 68 20.33 8.51 25.48
C GLU A 68 21.01 9.83 25.06
N ALA A 69 22.34 9.84 24.93
CA ALA A 69 23.07 11.01 24.45
C ALA A 69 22.63 11.41 23.03
N CYS A 70 22.42 10.43 22.16
CA CYS A 70 21.89 10.66 20.82
C CYS A 70 20.48 11.25 20.86
N GLU A 71 19.54 10.67 21.60
CA GLU A 71 18.16 11.14 21.71
C GLU A 71 18.09 12.56 22.26
N LYS A 72 18.89 12.89 23.25
CA LYS A 72 18.98 14.25 23.83
C LYS A 72 19.47 15.29 22.80
N ALA A 73 20.40 14.92 21.93
CA ALA A 73 20.94 15.82 20.91
C ALA A 73 20.02 15.98 19.68
N LEU A 74 19.17 15.00 19.38
CA LEU A 74 18.33 14.98 18.16
C LEU A 74 17.48 16.23 17.92
N PRO A 75 16.83 16.88 18.92
CA PRO A 75 16.00 18.07 18.70
C PRO A 75 16.80 19.24 18.12
N GLU A 76 18.03 19.46 18.56
CA GLU A 76 18.90 20.51 18.03
C GLU A 76 19.47 20.11 16.67
N LEU A 77 19.97 18.91 16.52
CA LEU A 77 20.56 18.42 15.28
C LEU A 77 19.59 18.47 14.09
N LYS A 78 18.31 18.23 14.33
CA LYS A 78 17.27 18.33 13.29
C LYS A 78 17.01 19.75 12.77
N LYS A 79 17.46 20.78 13.47
CA LYS A 79 17.31 22.17 13.04
C LYS A 79 18.33 22.57 11.97
N SER A 80 19.47 21.87 11.92
CA SER A 80 20.52 22.15 10.95
C SER A 80 20.33 21.35 9.66
N PRO A 81 20.24 21.99 8.47
CA PRO A 81 20.23 21.30 7.19
C PRO A 81 21.56 20.63 6.86
N ARG A 82 22.60 20.89 7.66
CA ARG A 82 23.94 20.32 7.53
C ARG A 82 24.13 19.04 8.35
N THR A 83 23.05 18.53 8.94
CA THR A 83 23.01 17.30 9.72
C THR A 83 21.96 16.35 9.17
N ALA A 84 22.35 15.11 8.86
CA ALA A 84 21.39 14.05 8.53
C ALA A 84 21.19 13.10 9.72
N VAL A 85 19.93 12.95 10.11
CA VAL A 85 19.53 12.16 11.28
C VAL A 85 18.69 10.97 10.85
N PHE A 86 19.15 9.79 11.19
CA PHE A 86 18.38 8.54 11.03
C PHE A 86 17.60 8.28 12.31
N ARG A 87 16.27 8.25 12.23
CA ARG A 87 15.41 8.08 13.42
C ARG A 87 15.36 6.63 13.93
N ASP A 88 15.64 5.67 13.06
CA ASP A 88 15.59 4.25 13.38
C ASP A 88 17.01 3.74 13.61
N THR A 89 17.36 3.50 14.86
CA THR A 89 18.68 3.00 15.26
C THR A 89 18.92 1.54 14.82
N VAL A 90 17.86 0.74 14.68
CA VAL A 90 17.96 -0.61 14.11
C VAL A 90 18.36 -0.51 12.63
N GLN A 91 17.76 0.42 11.87
CA GLN A 91 18.20 0.68 10.49
C GLN A 91 19.67 1.10 10.43
N GLN A 92 20.12 1.99 11.33
CA GLN A 92 21.53 2.38 11.40
C GLN A 92 22.44 1.17 11.61
N ALA A 93 22.10 0.33 12.61
CA ALA A 93 22.87 -0.85 12.96
C ALA A 93 22.92 -1.88 11.81
N LEU A 94 21.77 -2.16 11.18
CA LEU A 94 21.71 -3.05 10.01
C LEU A 94 22.46 -2.48 8.80
N SER A 95 22.47 -1.16 8.64
CA SER A 95 23.25 -0.49 7.58
C SER A 95 24.75 -0.65 7.79
N MET A 96 25.23 -0.46 9.02
CA MET A 96 26.67 -0.55 9.32
C MET A 96 27.20 -1.99 9.33
N THR A 97 26.43 -2.94 9.88
CA THR A 97 26.82 -4.34 10.01
C THR A 97 26.63 -5.14 8.73
N GLY A 98 25.81 -4.67 7.78
CA GLY A 98 25.39 -5.43 6.60
C GLY A 98 24.46 -6.61 6.90
N LEU A 99 24.06 -6.80 8.14
CA LEU A 99 23.14 -7.87 8.53
C LEU A 99 21.74 -7.59 7.95
N ARG A 100 21.03 -8.66 7.66
CA ARG A 100 19.66 -8.62 7.17
C ARG A 100 18.80 -9.60 7.96
N LEU A 101 17.56 -9.21 8.25
CA LEU A 101 16.59 -10.10 8.87
C LEU A 101 16.11 -11.13 7.85
N PHE A 102 15.69 -12.28 8.34
CA PHE A 102 15.09 -13.38 7.58
C PHE A 102 15.97 -13.97 6.46
N SER A 103 17.28 -13.70 6.48
CA SER A 103 18.21 -14.32 5.54
C SER A 103 18.10 -15.84 5.58
N GLU A 104 18.02 -16.49 4.42
CA GLU A 104 17.89 -17.95 4.28
C GLU A 104 16.61 -18.55 4.93
N MET A 105 15.59 -17.71 5.19
CA MET A 105 14.31 -18.15 5.69
C MET A 105 13.22 -18.08 4.62
N THR A 106 12.20 -18.91 4.77
CA THR A 106 10.93 -18.80 4.07
C THR A 106 9.88 -18.13 4.96
N PHE A 107 8.84 -17.56 4.38
CA PHE A 107 7.77 -16.92 5.15
C PHE A 107 7.05 -17.90 6.09
N SER A 108 6.93 -19.17 5.68
CA SER A 108 6.32 -20.24 6.49
C SER A 108 7.14 -20.66 7.72
N GLU A 109 8.42 -20.32 7.76
CA GLU A 109 9.26 -20.59 8.94
C GLU A 109 9.11 -19.56 10.07
N LEU A 110 8.44 -18.43 9.79
CA LEU A 110 8.12 -17.46 10.84
C LEU A 110 7.08 -18.03 11.80
N ARG A 111 7.33 -17.87 13.09
CA ARG A 111 6.36 -18.15 14.14
C ARG A 111 5.39 -16.99 14.24
N ARG A 112 4.18 -17.15 13.72
CA ARG A 112 3.20 -16.06 13.60
C ARG A 112 1.98 -16.36 14.46
N MET A 113 1.56 -15.41 15.26
CA MET A 113 0.37 -15.49 16.11
C MET A 113 -0.62 -14.40 15.69
N GLN A 114 -1.85 -14.77 15.45
CA GLN A 114 -2.92 -13.84 15.13
C GLN A 114 -3.77 -13.56 16.37
N PHE A 115 -4.24 -12.32 16.51
CA PHE A 115 -5.07 -11.91 17.63
C PHE A 115 -6.17 -10.94 17.21
N LEU A 116 -7.27 -10.96 17.95
CA LEU A 116 -8.37 -10.02 17.89
C LEU A 116 -8.90 -9.77 19.29
N VAL A 117 -8.96 -8.51 19.71
CA VAL A 117 -9.57 -8.11 21.00
C VAL A 117 -11.06 -7.89 20.81
N VAL A 118 -11.89 -8.60 21.56
CA VAL A 118 -13.34 -8.43 21.58
C VAL A 118 -13.67 -7.39 22.66
N PRO A 119 -14.12 -6.17 22.28
CA PRO A 119 -14.47 -5.16 23.25
C PRO A 119 -15.81 -5.48 23.94
N GLY A 120 -15.91 -5.15 25.22
CA GLY A 120 -17.17 -5.04 25.96
C GLY A 120 -17.42 -3.58 26.38
N ASP A 121 -18.41 -3.35 27.24
CA ASP A 121 -18.71 -2.04 27.82
C ASP A 121 -17.57 -1.59 28.76
N ASP A 122 -16.72 -0.68 28.26
CA ASP A 122 -15.50 -0.16 28.92
C ASP A 122 -14.51 -1.23 29.44
N ARG A 123 -14.51 -2.42 28.86
CA ARG A 123 -13.62 -3.54 29.22
C ARG A 123 -13.27 -4.40 28.00
N ILE A 124 -12.33 -5.33 28.19
CA ILE A 124 -12.07 -6.41 27.24
C ILE A 124 -12.99 -7.58 27.63
N ALA A 125 -13.85 -8.02 26.69
CA ALA A 125 -14.75 -9.15 26.92
C ALA A 125 -14.08 -10.51 26.61
N ALA A 126 -13.20 -10.55 25.60
CA ALA A 126 -12.42 -11.72 25.23
C ALA A 126 -11.23 -11.33 24.36
N ILE A 127 -10.24 -12.21 24.24
CA ILE A 127 -9.21 -12.17 23.20
C ILE A 127 -9.21 -13.49 22.46
N ARG A 128 -9.37 -13.43 21.15
CA ARG A 128 -9.34 -14.58 20.25
C ARG A 128 -8.00 -14.67 19.55
N LEU A 129 -7.43 -15.86 19.49
CA LEU A 129 -6.08 -16.12 19.01
C LEU A 129 -6.05 -17.25 17.98
N THR A 130 -5.07 -17.22 17.10
CA THR A 130 -4.55 -18.39 16.39
C THR A 130 -3.06 -18.48 16.74
N LEU A 131 -2.64 -19.56 17.37
CA LEU A 131 -1.26 -19.78 17.81
C LEU A 131 -0.32 -20.06 16.61
N PRO A 132 1.01 -20.03 16.79
CA PRO A 132 1.95 -20.30 15.69
C PRO A 132 1.78 -21.66 15.02
N ASP A 133 1.34 -22.67 15.75
CA ASP A 133 0.99 -24.01 15.24
C ASP A 133 -0.35 -24.08 14.50
N GLY A 134 -1.12 -22.99 14.50
CA GLY A 134 -2.42 -22.89 13.84
C GLY A 134 -3.61 -23.20 14.76
N MET A 135 -3.38 -23.59 16.01
CA MET A 135 -4.46 -23.90 16.95
C MET A 135 -5.21 -22.63 17.39
N PRO A 136 -6.55 -22.65 17.37
CA PRO A 136 -7.34 -21.57 17.92
C PRO A 136 -7.32 -21.57 19.45
N ARG A 137 -7.34 -20.38 20.06
CA ARG A 137 -7.47 -20.19 21.51
C ARG A 137 -8.35 -18.98 21.78
N GLU A 138 -9.24 -19.07 22.75
CA GLU A 138 -10.03 -17.93 23.25
C GLU A 138 -9.76 -17.72 24.72
N LEU A 139 -9.47 -16.49 25.10
CA LEU A 139 -9.32 -16.03 26.48
C LEU A 139 -10.59 -15.28 26.85
N SER A 140 -11.34 -15.77 27.83
CA SER A 140 -12.62 -15.23 28.28
C SER A 140 -12.74 -15.35 29.80
N GLY A 141 -13.67 -14.59 30.41
CA GLY A 141 -13.89 -14.57 31.85
C GLY A 141 -13.58 -13.22 32.49
N ASP A 142 -12.78 -13.20 33.55
CA ASP A 142 -12.36 -11.97 34.21
C ASP A 142 -11.36 -11.19 33.33
N GLU A 143 -11.51 -9.87 33.27
CA GLU A 143 -10.70 -9.03 32.39
C GLU A 143 -9.20 -9.08 32.73
N ALA A 144 -8.89 -9.15 34.02
CA ALA A 144 -7.50 -9.24 34.47
C ALA A 144 -6.86 -10.55 34.03
N GLU A 145 -7.60 -11.67 34.14
CA GLU A 145 -7.17 -12.99 33.67
C GLU A 145 -7.00 -13.04 32.16
N ILE A 146 -7.92 -12.39 31.39
CA ILE A 146 -7.81 -12.29 29.93
C ILE A 146 -6.52 -11.57 29.52
N ILE A 147 -6.20 -10.44 30.15
CA ILE A 147 -5.00 -9.63 29.84
C ILE A 147 -3.72 -10.39 30.23
N ALA A 148 -3.70 -10.97 31.44
CA ALA A 148 -2.56 -11.76 31.91
C ALA A 148 -2.33 -13.00 31.02
N GLY A 149 -3.42 -13.71 30.68
CA GLY A 149 -3.38 -14.89 29.82
C GLY A 149 -2.92 -14.58 28.40
N PHE A 150 -3.21 -13.40 27.87
CA PHE A 150 -2.68 -12.94 26.59
C PHE A 150 -1.15 -12.78 26.64
N ALA A 151 -0.64 -12.10 27.66
CA ALA A 151 0.79 -11.92 27.85
C ALA A 151 1.53 -13.26 28.07
N GLU A 152 0.94 -14.16 28.86
CA GLU A 152 1.46 -15.52 29.09
C GLU A 152 1.48 -16.32 27.77
N THR A 153 0.40 -16.30 27.01
CA THR A 153 0.31 -16.98 25.70
C THR A 153 1.40 -16.52 24.73
N ILE A 154 1.72 -15.22 24.70
CA ILE A 154 2.82 -14.69 23.87
C ILE A 154 4.16 -15.22 24.35
N ARG A 155 4.40 -15.28 25.66
CA ARG A 155 5.67 -15.80 26.21
C ARG A 155 5.84 -17.30 25.94
N GLU A 156 4.79 -18.09 26.14
CA GLU A 156 4.80 -19.53 25.91
C GLU A 156 4.94 -19.93 24.45
N SER A 157 4.14 -19.31 23.58
CA SER A 157 4.14 -19.61 22.14
C SER A 157 5.28 -18.95 21.37
N ASP A 158 5.96 -17.97 21.97
CA ASP A 158 7.12 -17.23 21.46
C ASP A 158 7.02 -16.85 19.95
N PRO A 159 6.01 -16.08 19.51
CA PRO A 159 5.87 -15.70 18.12
C PRO A 159 6.94 -14.67 17.71
N ASP A 160 7.39 -14.74 16.46
CA ASP A 160 8.23 -13.71 15.83
C ASP A 160 7.40 -12.51 15.39
N VAL A 161 6.14 -12.76 15.00
CA VAL A 161 5.21 -11.74 14.50
C VAL A 161 3.85 -11.88 15.17
N LEU A 162 3.34 -10.76 15.68
CA LEU A 162 1.95 -10.59 16.11
C LEU A 162 1.17 -9.94 14.97
N GLU A 163 0.15 -10.62 14.49
CA GLU A 163 -0.67 -10.17 13.36
C GLU A 163 -2.09 -9.86 13.84
N GLY A 164 -2.57 -8.66 13.55
CA GLY A 164 -3.93 -8.23 13.84
C GLY A 164 -4.56 -7.49 12.67
N PHE A 165 -5.83 -7.18 12.78
CA PHE A 165 -6.54 -6.37 11.79
C PHE A 165 -7.04 -5.09 12.44
N ASN A 166 -6.59 -3.92 11.97
CA ASN A 166 -6.80 -2.62 12.61
C ASN A 166 -6.28 -2.59 14.07
N CYS A 167 -5.33 -3.45 14.36
CA CYS A 167 -4.85 -3.67 15.73
C CYS A 167 -4.10 -2.46 16.30
N CYS A 168 -3.40 -1.69 15.47
CA CYS A 168 -2.69 -0.49 15.89
C CYS A 168 -3.60 0.69 16.24
N ARG A 169 -4.88 0.64 15.83
CA ARG A 169 -5.88 1.70 16.12
C ARG A 169 -6.94 1.26 17.12
N ALA A 170 -7.26 -0.03 17.15
CA ALA A 170 -8.35 -0.58 17.97
C ALA A 170 -7.84 -1.47 19.12
N ASP A 171 -7.26 -2.63 18.78
CA ASP A 171 -6.97 -3.69 19.74
C ASP A 171 -5.87 -3.33 20.74
N LEU A 172 -4.68 -2.95 20.24
CA LEU A 172 -3.53 -2.63 21.09
C LEU A 172 -3.74 -1.38 21.95
N PRO A 173 -4.33 -0.26 21.45
CA PRO A 173 -4.67 0.87 22.30
C PRO A 173 -5.64 0.51 23.42
N LEU A 174 -6.63 -0.34 23.15
CA LEU A 174 -7.56 -0.82 24.18
C LEU A 174 -6.83 -1.68 25.20
N LEU A 175 -6.06 -2.68 24.74
CA LEU A 175 -5.31 -3.60 25.58
C LEU A 175 -4.35 -2.86 26.53
N VAL A 176 -3.50 -2.00 25.99
CA VAL A 176 -2.51 -1.25 26.79
C VAL A 176 -3.18 -0.33 27.81
N ARG A 177 -4.25 0.36 27.42
CA ARG A 177 -5.02 1.22 28.32
C ARG A 177 -5.67 0.43 29.46
N ARG A 178 -6.26 -0.74 29.16
CA ARG A 178 -6.90 -1.58 30.18
C ARG A 178 -5.89 -2.23 31.10
N ALA A 179 -4.79 -2.74 30.55
CA ALA A 179 -3.69 -3.28 31.34
C ALA A 179 -3.14 -2.24 32.33
N ALA A 180 -2.91 -1.00 31.87
CA ALA A 180 -2.47 0.10 32.75
C ALA A 180 -3.50 0.45 33.83
N LYS A 181 -4.81 0.49 33.51
CA LYS A 181 -5.90 0.75 34.46
C LYS A 181 -5.96 -0.33 35.57
N LEU A 182 -5.73 -1.57 35.19
CA LEU A 182 -5.74 -2.74 36.11
C LEU A 182 -4.37 -3.03 36.73
N LYS A 183 -3.33 -2.26 36.36
CA LYS A 183 -1.94 -2.44 36.83
C LYS A 183 -1.37 -3.82 36.50
N ILE A 184 -1.72 -4.38 35.35
CA ILE A 184 -1.24 -5.68 34.87
C ILE A 184 -0.07 -5.43 33.90
N PRO A 185 1.14 -5.92 34.18
CA PRO A 185 2.24 -5.85 33.23
C PRO A 185 1.98 -6.77 32.04
N LEU A 186 2.14 -6.28 30.82
CA LEU A 186 1.98 -7.10 29.63
C LEU A 186 3.22 -7.97 29.39
N ALA A 187 4.43 -7.44 29.68
CA ALA A 187 5.69 -8.19 29.63
C ALA A 187 5.83 -9.14 28.41
N CYS A 188 5.37 -8.68 27.25
CA CYS A 188 5.27 -9.48 26.02
C CYS A 188 6.58 -9.47 25.20
N GLY A 189 7.53 -8.59 25.52
CA GLY A 189 8.84 -8.54 24.88
C GLY A 189 9.69 -9.76 25.18
N ARG A 190 10.59 -10.11 24.27
CA ARG A 190 11.60 -11.14 24.51
C ARG A 190 12.65 -10.73 25.56
N ASP A 191 12.68 -9.45 25.90
CA ASP A 191 13.43 -8.88 27.04
C ASP A 191 12.61 -8.80 28.33
N GLY A 192 11.36 -9.22 28.32
CA GLY A 192 10.40 -9.08 29.41
C GLY A 192 9.76 -7.70 29.52
N GLY A 193 10.00 -6.81 28.58
CA GLY A 193 9.43 -5.46 28.52
C GLY A 193 8.01 -5.42 27.97
N ASP A 194 7.36 -4.28 28.20
CA ASP A 194 6.03 -3.95 27.70
C ASP A 194 6.07 -3.35 26.28
N PHE A 195 4.90 -3.13 25.69
CA PHE A 195 4.78 -2.41 24.43
C PHE A 195 5.27 -0.96 24.58
N THR A 196 6.11 -0.52 23.66
CA THR A 196 6.40 0.93 23.50
C THR A 196 5.51 1.52 22.42
N VAL A 197 5.05 2.76 22.63
CA VAL A 197 4.05 3.40 21.77
C VAL A 197 4.52 4.77 21.33
N ARG A 198 4.43 5.06 20.02
CA ARG A 198 4.69 6.38 19.48
C ARG A 198 3.71 6.74 18.37
N GLN A 199 3.44 8.04 18.19
CA GLN A 199 2.66 8.50 17.03
C GLN A 199 3.49 8.35 15.76
N SER A 200 2.87 7.85 14.70
CA SER A 200 3.51 7.63 13.41
C SER A 200 2.53 7.87 12.25
N ARG A 201 3.08 7.88 11.04
CA ARG A 201 2.31 8.05 9.81
C ARG A 201 2.86 7.14 8.71
N TYR A 202 2.00 6.70 7.82
CA TYR A 202 2.38 6.04 6.57
C TYR A 202 1.50 6.55 5.42
N THR A 203 1.94 6.35 4.20
CA THR A 203 1.23 6.78 2.99
C THR A 203 0.86 5.56 2.17
N ALA A 204 -0.40 5.46 1.77
CA ALA A 204 -0.89 4.46 0.83
C ALA A 204 -1.59 5.18 -0.34
N GLY A 205 -1.00 5.13 -1.53
CA GLY A 205 -1.41 5.96 -2.66
C GLY A 205 -1.30 7.45 -2.34
N ASP A 206 -2.38 8.19 -2.54
CA ASP A 206 -2.45 9.63 -2.31
C ASP A 206 -2.83 9.99 -0.86
N LYS A 207 -3.09 8.99 -0.01
CA LYS A 207 -3.60 9.19 1.36
C LYS A 207 -2.52 8.96 2.40
N GLN A 208 -2.43 9.89 3.34
CA GLN A 208 -1.60 9.76 4.53
C GLN A 208 -2.47 9.33 5.71
N TYR A 209 -2.02 8.32 6.43
CA TYR A 209 -2.68 7.76 7.60
C TYR A 209 -1.85 7.96 8.85
N SER A 210 -2.46 8.51 9.90
CA SER A 210 -1.86 8.58 11.24
C SER A 210 -2.27 7.36 12.06
N TYR A 211 -1.35 6.81 12.86
CA TYR A 211 -1.59 5.66 13.70
C TYR A 211 -0.65 5.64 14.91
N GLN A 212 -0.99 4.84 15.91
CA GLN A 212 -0.07 4.53 17.01
C GLN A 212 0.81 3.36 16.60
N LYS A 213 2.12 3.61 16.50
CA LYS A 213 3.09 2.55 16.24
C LYS A 213 3.45 1.89 17.56
N PHE A 214 3.08 0.63 17.68
CA PHE A 214 3.48 -0.23 18.77
C PHE A 214 4.73 -0.99 18.38
N THR A 215 5.71 -1.07 19.29
CA THR A 215 6.89 -1.92 19.12
C THR A 215 7.04 -2.80 20.37
N LEU A 216 7.64 -3.96 20.17
CA LEU A 216 7.82 -4.97 21.18
C LEU A 216 9.19 -5.62 20.99
N ALA A 217 10.02 -5.62 22.03
CA ALA A 217 11.39 -6.08 21.90
C ALA A 217 11.48 -7.51 21.37
N GLY A 218 12.29 -7.68 20.33
CA GLY A 218 12.53 -8.97 19.68
C GLY A 218 11.37 -9.53 18.85
N ARG A 219 10.27 -8.79 18.65
CA ARG A 219 9.10 -9.22 17.88
C ARG A 219 8.66 -8.15 16.90
N HIS A 220 7.87 -8.53 15.92
CA HIS A 220 7.24 -7.60 14.98
C HIS A 220 5.73 -7.55 15.19
N ILE A 221 5.12 -6.41 14.86
CA ILE A 221 3.67 -6.24 14.84
C ILE A 221 3.25 -5.91 13.40
N ALA A 222 2.35 -6.69 12.84
CA ALA A 222 1.81 -6.50 11.50
C ALA A 222 0.30 -6.24 11.58
N ASP A 223 -0.11 -5.02 11.21
CA ASP A 223 -1.51 -4.66 11.08
C ASP A 223 -1.96 -4.91 9.62
N LEU A 224 -2.83 -5.90 9.43
CA LEU A 224 -3.28 -6.33 8.10
C LEU A 224 -4.17 -5.28 7.41
N LEU A 225 -4.79 -4.35 8.15
CA LEU A 225 -5.48 -3.22 7.53
C LEU A 225 -4.48 -2.32 6.80
N HIS A 226 -3.30 -2.08 7.39
CA HIS A 226 -2.24 -1.32 6.72
C HIS A 226 -1.77 -2.03 5.44
N ALA A 227 -1.56 -3.35 5.50
CA ALA A 227 -1.18 -4.15 4.34
C ALA A 227 -2.26 -4.13 3.24
N ALA A 228 -3.54 -4.24 3.61
CA ALA A 228 -4.66 -4.16 2.69
C ALA A 228 -4.78 -2.77 2.04
N GLN A 229 -4.57 -1.69 2.79
CA GLN A 229 -4.57 -0.32 2.26
C GLN A 229 -3.43 -0.08 1.25
N LEU A 230 -2.24 -0.64 1.52
CA LEU A 230 -1.11 -0.57 0.60
C LEU A 230 -1.34 -1.40 -0.66
N TYR A 231 -1.92 -2.59 -0.51
CA TYR A 231 -2.31 -3.43 -1.64
C TYR A 231 -3.34 -2.71 -2.54
N ASP A 232 -4.38 -2.18 -1.92
CA ASP A 232 -5.44 -1.47 -2.62
C ASP A 232 -5.00 -0.14 -3.25
N ALA A 233 -4.01 0.54 -2.69
CA ALA A 233 -3.42 1.73 -3.30
C ALA A 233 -2.83 1.45 -4.71
N VAL A 234 -2.40 0.20 -4.95
CA VAL A 234 -1.86 -0.26 -6.24
C VAL A 234 -2.97 -0.78 -7.15
N HIS A 235 -3.85 -1.64 -6.65
CA HIS A 235 -4.83 -2.37 -7.46
C HIS A 235 -6.12 -1.57 -7.66
N ARG A 236 -6.52 -0.78 -6.65
CA ARG A 236 -7.70 0.12 -6.65
C ARG A 236 -9.02 -0.59 -6.99
N ASP A 237 -9.15 -1.87 -6.68
CA ASP A 237 -10.29 -2.72 -7.06
C ASP A 237 -11.10 -3.24 -5.86
N MET A 238 -10.70 -2.90 -4.63
CA MET A 238 -11.48 -3.22 -3.44
C MET A 238 -12.54 -2.17 -3.17
N GLU A 239 -13.77 -2.58 -2.97
CA GLU A 239 -14.86 -1.69 -2.59
C GLU A 239 -14.70 -1.19 -1.15
N GLU A 240 -14.38 -2.11 -0.25
CA GLU A 240 -14.23 -1.89 1.18
C GLU A 240 -13.05 -2.68 1.75
N LEU A 241 -12.49 -2.17 2.85
CA LEU A 241 -11.30 -2.74 3.50
C LEU A 241 -11.61 -3.30 4.90
N ASP A 242 -12.82 -3.78 5.14
CA ASP A 242 -13.14 -4.55 6.35
C ASP A 242 -12.92 -6.05 6.13
N LEU A 243 -12.85 -6.80 7.23
CA LEU A 243 -12.58 -8.24 7.18
C LEU A 243 -13.59 -9.03 6.32
N PRO A 244 -14.92 -8.80 6.40
CA PRO A 244 -15.88 -9.48 5.53
C PRO A 244 -15.66 -9.21 4.04
N SER A 245 -15.40 -7.95 3.67
CA SER A 245 -15.16 -7.55 2.28
C SER A 245 -13.86 -8.13 1.74
N LEU A 246 -12.78 -8.12 2.54
CA LEU A 246 -11.50 -8.74 2.18
C LEU A 246 -11.61 -10.26 2.07
N ARG A 247 -12.40 -10.91 2.95
CA ARG A 247 -12.71 -12.33 2.84
C ARG A 247 -13.34 -12.67 1.50
N ALA A 248 -14.35 -11.89 1.10
CA ALA A 248 -15.04 -12.08 -0.18
C ALA A 248 -14.12 -11.82 -1.37
N TYR A 249 -13.37 -10.71 -1.34
CA TYR A 249 -12.46 -10.32 -2.42
C TYR A 249 -11.37 -11.37 -2.68
N PHE A 250 -10.71 -11.84 -1.62
CA PHE A 250 -9.67 -12.86 -1.72
C PHE A 250 -10.20 -14.30 -1.72
N ARG A 251 -11.53 -14.51 -1.66
CA ARG A 251 -12.21 -15.82 -1.65
C ARG A 251 -11.68 -16.73 -0.52
N ILE A 252 -11.53 -16.17 0.68
CA ILE A 252 -11.01 -16.90 1.84
C ILE A 252 -12.14 -17.67 2.51
N GLY A 253 -11.94 -18.97 2.71
CA GLY A 253 -12.93 -19.87 3.34
C GLY A 253 -12.98 -19.78 4.87
N ALA A 254 -11.96 -19.21 5.53
CA ALA A 254 -11.90 -19.11 6.99
C ALA A 254 -12.99 -18.18 7.54
N GLU A 255 -13.69 -18.65 8.60
CA GLU A 255 -14.76 -17.90 9.29
C GLU A 255 -14.32 -17.36 10.64
N TYR A 256 -13.51 -18.11 11.36
CA TYR A 256 -12.93 -17.66 12.64
C TYR A 256 -12.01 -16.46 12.40
N PRO A 257 -12.27 -15.29 13.04
CA PRO A 257 -11.59 -14.05 12.66
C PRO A 257 -10.06 -14.11 12.73
N PRO A 258 -9.39 -14.68 13.75
CA PRO A 258 -7.93 -14.83 13.72
C PRO A 258 -7.42 -15.75 12.62
N ALA A 259 -8.15 -16.81 12.25
CA ALA A 259 -7.80 -17.66 11.11
C ALA A 259 -7.97 -16.90 9.77
N LEU A 260 -8.97 -16.03 9.66
CA LEU A 260 -9.11 -15.13 8.52
C LEU A 260 -7.94 -14.13 8.44
N ILE A 261 -7.52 -13.55 9.56
CA ILE A 261 -6.32 -12.68 9.63
C ILE A 261 -5.08 -13.47 9.15
N ARG A 262 -4.92 -14.72 9.58
CA ARG A 262 -3.82 -15.59 9.13
C ARG A 262 -3.84 -15.81 7.61
N ALA A 263 -5.00 -16.12 7.05
CA ALA A 263 -5.16 -16.32 5.61
C ALA A 263 -4.87 -15.04 4.81
N LEU A 264 -5.30 -13.86 5.30
CA LEU A 264 -4.94 -12.57 4.72
C LEU A 264 -3.44 -12.31 4.81
N ALA A 265 -2.80 -12.65 5.92
CA ALA A 265 -1.35 -12.50 6.10
C ALA A 265 -0.57 -13.37 5.10
N GLU A 266 -1.03 -14.58 4.78
CA GLU A 266 -0.43 -15.46 3.76
C GLU A 266 -0.47 -14.82 2.35
N ILE A 267 -1.43 -13.94 2.09
CA ILE A 267 -1.57 -13.24 0.80
C ILE A 267 -0.75 -11.95 0.79
N LEU A 268 -0.86 -11.14 1.84
CA LEU A 268 -0.40 -9.75 1.84
C LEU A 268 1.04 -9.58 2.34
N LEU A 269 1.51 -10.39 3.29
CA LEU A 269 2.79 -10.17 3.96
C LEU A 269 4.03 -10.79 3.28
N PRO A 270 3.96 -11.87 2.47
CA PRO A 270 5.18 -12.47 1.88
C PRO A 270 6.02 -11.48 1.08
N ALA A 271 5.38 -10.55 0.38
CA ALA A 271 6.08 -9.51 -0.38
C ALA A 271 6.99 -8.66 0.52
N TYR A 272 6.52 -8.26 1.69
CA TYR A 272 7.29 -7.47 2.65
C TYR A 272 8.36 -8.28 3.37
N PHE A 273 8.09 -9.56 3.64
CA PHE A 273 9.07 -10.48 4.20
C PHE A 273 10.29 -10.63 3.28
N TYR A 274 10.08 -10.88 1.98
CA TYR A 274 11.18 -11.00 1.02
C TYR A 274 11.91 -9.68 0.77
N ARG A 275 11.22 -8.55 0.84
CA ARG A 275 11.86 -7.22 0.80
C ARG A 275 12.76 -6.99 2.01
N THR A 276 12.35 -7.43 3.21
CA THR A 276 13.13 -7.29 4.45
C THR A 276 14.47 -8.03 4.36
N ARG A 277 14.56 -9.11 3.61
CA ARG A 277 15.81 -9.86 3.38
C ARG A 277 16.86 -9.05 2.61
N GLU A 278 16.44 -8.08 1.82
CA GLU A 278 17.34 -7.26 0.98
C GLU A 278 17.60 -5.87 1.60
N LEU A 279 16.69 -5.40 2.45
CA LEU A 279 16.73 -4.04 2.98
C LEU A 279 17.29 -3.98 4.40
N PRO A 280 17.98 -2.90 4.80
CA PRO A 280 18.46 -2.70 6.17
C PRO A 280 17.32 -2.18 7.08
N LEU A 281 16.19 -2.89 7.08
CA LEU A 281 14.97 -2.49 7.76
C LEU A 281 14.41 -3.64 8.60
N SER A 282 13.70 -3.33 9.68
CA SER A 282 12.85 -4.31 10.36
C SER A 282 11.65 -4.68 9.49
N PHE A 283 11.01 -5.82 9.77
CA PHE A 283 9.83 -6.26 9.02
C PHE A 283 8.69 -5.25 9.10
N GLN A 284 8.44 -4.71 10.29
CA GLN A 284 7.42 -3.68 10.50
C GLN A 284 7.72 -2.38 9.75
N GLU A 285 8.99 -1.93 9.71
CA GLU A 285 9.39 -0.78 8.91
C GLU A 285 9.26 -1.06 7.42
N CYS A 286 9.65 -2.24 6.96
CA CYS A 286 9.53 -2.63 5.56
C CYS A 286 8.08 -2.64 5.08
N LEU A 287 7.11 -3.03 5.94
CA LEU A 287 5.68 -2.98 5.64
C LEU A 287 5.17 -1.54 5.44
N LEU A 288 5.59 -0.61 6.28
CA LEU A 288 5.01 0.73 6.35
C LEU A 288 5.78 1.80 5.57
N ARG A 289 7.04 1.53 5.25
CA ARG A 289 7.91 2.49 4.56
C ARG A 289 7.69 2.42 3.05
N GLY A 290 7.44 3.57 2.43
CA GLY A 290 7.32 3.68 0.98
C GLY A 290 8.57 3.23 0.23
N SER A 291 8.42 2.76 -1.00
CA SER A 291 9.51 2.19 -1.80
C SER A 291 10.67 3.16 -2.03
N GLY A 292 10.40 4.46 -2.19
CA GLY A 292 11.45 5.48 -2.32
C GLY A 292 12.35 5.54 -1.09
N SER A 293 11.76 5.63 0.11
CA SER A 293 12.53 5.62 1.37
C SER A 293 13.24 4.29 1.63
N ALA A 294 12.69 3.17 1.15
CA ALA A 294 13.33 1.86 1.27
C ALA A 294 14.57 1.75 0.38
N LEU A 295 14.49 2.28 -0.86
CA LEU A 295 15.65 2.37 -1.76
C LEU A 295 16.72 3.33 -1.24
N ASP A 296 16.31 4.48 -0.68
CA ASP A 296 17.24 5.40 -0.06
C ASP A 296 18.00 4.76 1.11
N ALA A 297 17.30 3.99 1.95
CA ALA A 297 17.93 3.23 3.03
C ALA A 297 18.94 2.19 2.51
N LEU A 298 18.61 1.51 1.41
CA LEU A 298 19.51 0.54 0.76
C LEU A 298 20.77 1.23 0.20
N MET A 299 20.58 2.29 -0.58
CA MET A 299 21.68 3.06 -1.18
C MET A 299 22.59 3.64 -0.10
N THR A 300 22.00 4.29 0.91
CA THR A 300 22.73 4.88 2.04
C THR A 300 23.52 3.82 2.82
N ALA A 301 22.94 2.64 3.06
CA ALA A 301 23.64 1.55 3.73
C ALA A 301 24.88 1.07 2.94
N GLU A 302 24.75 0.91 1.63
CA GLU A 302 25.88 0.50 0.80
C GLU A 302 27.00 1.55 0.74
N TYR A 303 26.64 2.84 0.72
CA TYR A 303 27.61 3.94 0.79
C TYR A 303 28.34 3.94 2.13
N LEU A 304 27.62 3.91 3.25
CA LEU A 304 28.18 3.91 4.60
C LEU A 304 29.12 2.71 4.83
N ARG A 305 28.74 1.53 4.35
CA ARG A 305 29.58 0.33 4.46
C ARG A 305 30.91 0.45 3.69
N ARG A 306 30.93 1.26 2.63
CA ARG A 306 32.14 1.57 1.84
C ARG A 306 32.87 2.80 2.37
N GLY A 307 32.43 3.41 3.46
CA GLY A 307 32.99 4.65 4.02
C GLY A 307 32.81 5.86 3.09
N LEU A 308 31.74 5.89 2.30
CA LEU A 308 31.47 6.95 1.34
C LEU A 308 30.53 8.00 1.90
N ALA A 309 30.76 9.26 1.55
CA ALA A 309 29.92 10.39 1.91
C ALA A 309 28.55 10.32 1.24
N ILE A 310 27.53 10.76 1.98
CA ILE A 310 26.15 10.74 1.50
C ILE A 310 25.80 12.10 0.87
N PRO A 311 25.24 12.16 -0.34
CA PRO A 311 24.85 13.40 -0.97
C PRO A 311 23.62 14.03 -0.30
N LEU A 312 23.45 15.35 -0.49
CA LEU A 312 22.24 16.06 -0.12
C LEU A 312 21.21 15.89 -1.23
N PRO A 313 19.92 15.62 -0.91
CA PRO A 313 18.86 15.58 -1.90
C PRO A 313 18.77 16.85 -2.75
N GLU A 314 18.44 16.70 -4.03
CA GLU A 314 18.08 17.84 -4.87
C GLU A 314 16.72 18.40 -4.50
N PRO A 315 16.53 19.73 -4.59
CA PRO A 315 15.21 20.32 -4.48
C PRO A 315 14.25 19.76 -5.53
N ALA A 316 13.02 19.49 -5.12
CA ALA A 316 11.99 19.02 -6.03
C ALA A 316 11.72 20.03 -7.14
N ARG A 317 11.63 19.55 -8.37
CA ARG A 317 11.17 20.32 -9.52
C ARG A 317 10.19 19.52 -10.35
N PRO A 318 9.20 20.16 -11.02
CA PRO A 318 8.34 19.48 -11.95
C PRO A 318 9.11 19.07 -13.22
N TYR A 319 8.71 17.96 -13.81
CA TYR A 319 9.19 17.49 -15.12
C TYR A 319 8.07 16.75 -15.85
N ALA A 320 8.20 16.61 -17.17
CA ALA A 320 7.20 15.94 -17.99
C ALA A 320 7.18 14.42 -17.69
N GLY A 321 6.02 13.92 -17.31
CA GLY A 321 5.79 12.53 -16.94
C GLY A 321 5.68 11.56 -18.13
N ALA A 322 5.05 10.42 -17.88
CA ALA A 322 4.78 9.37 -18.87
C ALA A 322 3.87 9.84 -20.01
N MET A 323 3.91 9.12 -21.12
CA MET A 323 2.92 9.28 -22.19
C MET A 323 1.62 8.60 -21.76
N THR A 324 0.56 9.38 -21.75
CA THR A 324 -0.79 8.88 -21.50
C THR A 324 -1.76 9.66 -22.35
N GLY A 325 -2.73 8.98 -22.95
CA GLY A 325 -3.70 9.65 -23.80
C GLY A 325 -4.75 8.69 -24.31
N MET A 326 -5.86 9.27 -24.70
CA MET A 326 -6.92 8.60 -25.42
C MET A 326 -6.98 9.22 -26.82
N GLU A 327 -6.73 8.41 -27.84
CA GLU A 327 -6.78 8.86 -29.23
C GLU A 327 -8.23 8.88 -29.74
N VAL A 328 -9.01 7.86 -29.38
CA VAL A 328 -10.40 7.73 -29.83
C VAL A 328 -11.30 7.23 -28.71
N ALA A 329 -12.41 7.94 -28.46
CA ALA A 329 -13.47 7.51 -27.57
C ALA A 329 -14.48 6.62 -28.29
N GLY A 330 -15.07 5.66 -27.60
CA GLY A 330 -16.11 4.81 -28.15
C GLY A 330 -15.97 3.34 -27.77
N VAL A 331 -16.70 2.47 -28.47
CA VAL A 331 -16.64 1.03 -28.31
C VAL A 331 -15.91 0.40 -29.49
N PHE A 332 -14.88 -0.38 -29.14
CA PHE A 332 -14.04 -1.09 -30.11
C PHE A 332 -14.15 -2.59 -29.92
N ARG A 333 -14.06 -3.38 -30.99
CA ARG A 333 -14.16 -4.84 -31.01
C ARG A 333 -12.83 -5.47 -31.38
N GLY A 334 -12.50 -6.64 -30.82
CA GLY A 334 -11.27 -7.33 -31.12
C GLY A 334 -10.04 -6.51 -30.77
N VAL A 335 -10.03 -5.94 -29.55
CA VAL A 335 -8.95 -5.05 -29.09
C VAL A 335 -7.80 -5.89 -28.55
N ARG A 336 -6.58 -5.50 -28.92
CA ARG A 336 -5.34 -6.08 -28.37
C ARG A 336 -4.64 -5.05 -27.48
N HIS A 337 -3.89 -5.60 -26.52
CA HIS A 337 -3.02 -4.82 -25.66
C HIS A 337 -1.58 -5.27 -25.83
N CYS A 338 -0.66 -4.33 -25.96
CA CYS A 338 0.76 -4.57 -25.89
C CYS A 338 1.40 -3.67 -24.82
N ASP A 339 2.32 -4.21 -24.06
CA ASP A 339 2.98 -3.56 -22.93
C ASP A 339 4.51 -3.69 -23.05
N VAL A 340 5.24 -2.62 -22.77
CA VAL A 340 6.70 -2.66 -22.72
C VAL A 340 7.13 -3.18 -21.34
N ARG A 341 7.69 -4.38 -21.32
CA ARG A 341 8.08 -5.07 -20.10
C ARG A 341 8.96 -4.22 -19.19
N SER A 342 8.43 -3.78 -18.04
CA SER A 342 9.13 -2.94 -17.07
C SER A 342 9.83 -1.75 -17.76
N LEU A 343 9.08 -0.93 -18.49
CA LEU A 343 9.58 0.15 -19.36
C LEU A 343 10.73 0.93 -18.73
N TYR A 344 10.49 1.63 -17.62
CA TYR A 344 11.49 2.52 -17.02
C TYR A 344 12.71 1.80 -16.45
N PRO A 345 12.58 0.69 -15.72
CA PRO A 345 13.75 -0.13 -15.35
C PRO A 345 14.56 -0.63 -16.52
N SER A 346 13.91 -1.04 -17.62
CA SER A 346 14.59 -1.49 -18.83
C SER A 346 15.33 -0.35 -19.53
N LEU A 347 14.72 0.85 -19.60
CA LEU A 347 15.37 2.04 -20.13
C LEU A 347 16.60 2.46 -19.30
N LEU A 348 16.50 2.45 -17.96
CA LEU A 348 17.63 2.74 -17.08
C LEU A 348 18.80 1.80 -17.31
N LEU A 349 18.55 0.51 -17.40
CA LEU A 349 19.59 -0.50 -17.65
C LEU A 349 20.17 -0.42 -19.06
N ASN A 350 19.33 -0.13 -20.07
CA ASN A 350 19.74 0.00 -21.45
C ASN A 350 20.64 1.23 -21.65
N ARG A 351 20.31 2.36 -21.03
CA ARG A 351 21.13 3.57 -21.09
C ARG A 351 22.42 3.45 -20.28
N GLY A 352 22.45 2.63 -19.24
CA GLY A 352 23.60 2.48 -18.35
C GLY A 352 23.91 3.74 -17.53
N GLU A 353 22.92 4.65 -17.35
CA GLU A 353 23.11 5.89 -16.61
C GLU A 353 22.65 5.74 -15.15
N SER A 354 23.53 5.93 -14.18
CA SER A 354 23.23 6.09 -12.75
C SER A 354 22.88 7.54 -12.44
N PRO A 355 22.15 7.80 -11.30
CA PRO A 355 22.03 9.14 -10.78
C PRO A 355 23.39 9.81 -10.66
N ARG A 356 23.53 11.07 -11.06
CA ARG A 356 24.84 11.77 -11.12
C ARG A 356 25.58 11.86 -9.79
N ARG A 357 24.85 11.70 -8.65
CA ARG A 357 25.42 11.67 -7.30
C ARG A 357 25.76 10.26 -6.82
N ASP A 358 25.43 9.24 -7.58
CA ASP A 358 25.83 7.86 -7.31
C ASP A 358 27.21 7.57 -7.91
N GLU A 359 28.25 8.17 -7.32
CA GLU A 359 29.66 8.02 -7.75
C GLU A 359 30.13 6.56 -7.70
N ALA A 360 29.52 5.74 -6.87
CA ALA A 360 29.88 4.34 -6.67
C ALA A 360 29.13 3.35 -7.60
N GLY A 361 28.18 3.84 -8.42
CA GLY A 361 27.41 3.01 -9.36
C GLY A 361 26.45 2.01 -8.71
N ILE A 362 26.12 2.20 -7.43
CA ILE A 362 25.34 1.24 -6.63
C ILE A 362 23.91 1.14 -7.15
N PHE A 363 23.35 2.22 -7.68
CA PHE A 363 21.96 2.27 -8.16
C PHE A 363 21.71 1.25 -9.29
N LEU A 364 22.50 1.31 -10.36
CA LEU A 364 22.33 0.39 -11.49
C LEU A 364 22.75 -1.05 -11.14
N ASP A 365 23.81 -1.22 -10.36
CA ASP A 365 24.25 -2.55 -9.92
C ASP A 365 23.17 -3.23 -9.08
N THR A 366 22.53 -2.48 -8.18
CA THR A 366 21.41 -2.99 -7.39
C THR A 366 20.19 -3.31 -8.26
N LEU A 367 19.85 -2.42 -9.21
CA LEU A 367 18.75 -2.66 -10.14
C LEU A 367 18.95 -3.91 -10.98
N ARG A 368 20.17 -4.11 -11.50
CA ARG A 368 20.56 -5.30 -12.30
C ARG A 368 20.44 -6.58 -11.47
N ARG A 369 21.03 -6.60 -10.28
CA ARG A 369 20.99 -7.73 -9.34
C ARG A 369 19.55 -8.10 -8.95
N LEU A 370 18.72 -7.14 -8.61
CA LEU A 370 17.32 -7.38 -8.24
C LEU A 370 16.50 -7.89 -9.44
N ARG A 371 16.77 -7.39 -10.67
CA ARG A 371 16.11 -7.86 -11.88
C ARG A 371 16.47 -9.32 -12.17
N GLU A 372 17.73 -9.69 -12.12
CA GLU A 372 18.20 -11.06 -12.31
C GLU A 372 17.57 -12.01 -11.27
N PHE A 373 17.56 -11.62 -10.01
CA PHE A 373 16.94 -12.38 -8.94
C PHE A 373 15.44 -12.58 -9.18
N ARG A 374 14.73 -11.52 -9.62
CA ARG A 374 13.31 -11.62 -9.98
C ARG A 374 13.07 -12.57 -11.15
N LEU A 375 13.87 -12.50 -12.20
CA LEU A 375 13.75 -13.38 -13.37
C LEU A 375 13.94 -14.84 -12.98
N ALA A 376 14.99 -15.14 -12.21
CA ALA A 376 15.23 -16.48 -11.69
C ALA A 376 14.06 -17.01 -10.85
N ALA A 377 13.47 -16.17 -9.99
CA ALA A 377 12.29 -16.55 -9.21
C ALA A 377 11.05 -16.79 -10.10
N LYS A 378 10.84 -15.96 -11.14
CA LYS A 378 9.73 -16.10 -12.10
C LYS A 378 9.86 -17.43 -12.87
N ASP A 379 11.06 -17.79 -13.31
CA ASP A 379 11.30 -19.01 -14.06
C ASP A 379 11.12 -20.25 -13.16
N ARG A 380 11.61 -20.20 -11.92
CA ARG A 380 11.34 -21.25 -10.93
C ARG A 380 9.85 -21.42 -10.65
N ALA A 381 9.10 -20.32 -10.46
CA ALA A 381 7.65 -20.37 -10.25
C ALA A 381 6.91 -21.02 -11.42
N ARG A 382 7.37 -20.87 -12.65
CA ARG A 382 6.81 -21.48 -13.85
C ARG A 382 7.12 -22.98 -13.95
N ALA A 383 8.31 -23.39 -13.49
CA ALA A 383 8.76 -24.77 -13.55
C ALA A 383 8.19 -25.65 -12.43
N LEU A 384 7.73 -25.06 -11.32
CA LEU A 384 7.19 -25.79 -10.17
C LEU A 384 5.71 -26.15 -10.36
N PRO A 385 5.28 -27.33 -9.89
CA PRO A 385 3.87 -27.67 -9.83
C PRO A 385 3.12 -26.75 -8.83
N PRO A 386 1.78 -26.59 -8.95
CA PRO A 386 0.99 -25.85 -7.99
C PRO A 386 1.20 -26.35 -6.55
N GLY A 387 1.69 -25.46 -5.67
CA GLY A 387 2.03 -25.84 -4.30
C GLY A 387 2.64 -24.70 -3.49
N PRO A 388 3.03 -24.94 -2.23
CA PRO A 388 3.62 -23.92 -1.36
C PRO A 388 4.89 -23.30 -1.93
N GLU A 389 5.78 -24.10 -2.52
CA GLU A 389 7.04 -23.62 -3.09
C GLU A 389 6.81 -22.73 -4.32
N GLN A 390 5.88 -23.11 -5.21
CA GLN A 390 5.49 -22.27 -6.35
C GLN A 390 4.93 -20.93 -5.86
N ARG A 391 4.01 -20.94 -4.87
CA ARG A 391 3.46 -19.70 -4.29
C ARG A 391 4.54 -18.82 -3.67
N GLN A 392 5.53 -19.42 -3.01
CA GLN A 392 6.68 -18.71 -2.48
C GLN A 392 7.46 -18.00 -3.58
N GLN A 393 7.81 -18.68 -4.67
CA GLN A 393 8.52 -18.07 -5.79
C GLN A 393 7.69 -16.99 -6.47
N GLN A 394 6.37 -17.18 -6.57
CA GLN A 394 5.44 -16.18 -7.10
C GLN A 394 5.38 -14.93 -6.21
N ALA A 395 5.30 -15.08 -4.90
CA ALA A 395 5.33 -13.95 -3.95
C ALA A 395 6.66 -13.19 -4.02
N LEU A 396 7.77 -13.91 -4.12
CA LEU A 396 9.10 -13.36 -4.24
C LEU A 396 9.25 -12.54 -5.52
N GLN A 397 8.90 -13.08 -6.70
CA GLN A 397 9.02 -12.34 -7.96
C GLN A 397 8.10 -11.11 -8.00
N SER A 398 6.88 -11.21 -7.42
CA SER A 398 5.93 -10.08 -7.34
C SER A 398 6.44 -8.97 -6.44
N SER A 399 7.04 -9.31 -5.30
CA SER A 399 7.69 -8.39 -4.38
C SER A 399 8.79 -7.57 -5.06
N PHE A 400 9.68 -8.25 -5.79
CA PHE A 400 10.78 -7.58 -6.48
C PHE A 400 10.32 -6.78 -7.70
N LYS A 401 9.19 -7.16 -8.35
CA LYS A 401 8.60 -6.34 -9.41
C LYS A 401 8.27 -4.93 -8.90
N ILE A 402 7.65 -4.83 -7.72
CA ILE A 402 7.29 -3.54 -7.12
C ILE A 402 8.56 -2.73 -6.79
N LEU A 403 9.56 -3.36 -6.17
CA LEU A 403 10.80 -2.69 -5.80
C LEU A 403 11.57 -2.20 -7.03
N ILE A 404 11.71 -3.03 -8.07
CA ILE A 404 12.38 -2.69 -9.32
C ILE A 404 11.69 -1.53 -10.04
N ASN A 405 10.36 -1.55 -10.13
CA ASN A 405 9.61 -0.46 -10.74
C ASN A 405 9.72 0.86 -9.95
N SER A 406 10.06 0.78 -8.66
CA SER A 406 10.25 1.96 -7.82
C SER A 406 11.57 2.69 -8.06
N PHE A 407 12.54 2.11 -8.78
CA PHE A 407 13.83 2.76 -9.08
C PHE A 407 13.65 4.04 -9.89
N TYR A 408 12.80 4.01 -10.91
CA TYR A 408 12.48 5.23 -11.64
C TYR A 408 11.81 6.27 -10.73
N GLY A 409 10.79 5.89 -9.96
CA GLY A 409 10.12 6.79 -9.03
C GLY A 409 11.05 7.39 -7.96
N TYR A 410 12.10 6.66 -7.59
CA TYR A 410 13.12 7.14 -6.66
C TYR A 410 13.90 8.34 -7.23
N LEU A 411 14.17 8.40 -8.53
CA LEU A 411 14.85 9.54 -9.14
C LEU A 411 14.09 10.86 -8.91
N GLY A 412 12.77 10.82 -8.89
CA GLY A 412 11.89 11.96 -8.59
C GLY A 412 11.48 12.07 -7.10
N PHE A 413 12.08 11.29 -6.22
CA PHE A 413 11.75 11.31 -4.79
C PHE A 413 12.50 12.44 -4.09
N ALA A 414 11.80 13.52 -3.75
CA ALA A 414 12.39 14.75 -3.19
C ALA A 414 13.22 14.54 -1.91
N GLN A 415 12.99 13.47 -1.17
CA GLN A 415 13.69 13.16 0.07
C GLN A 415 14.83 12.12 -0.14
N GLY A 416 14.99 11.61 -1.35
CA GLY A 416 16.02 10.63 -1.67
C GLY A 416 17.40 11.28 -1.79
N SER A 417 18.37 10.76 -1.05
CA SER A 417 19.76 11.30 -1.05
C SER A 417 20.40 11.27 -2.43
N PHE A 418 20.04 10.29 -3.25
CA PHE A 418 20.55 10.08 -4.61
C PHE A 418 19.51 10.39 -5.69
N ASN A 419 18.52 11.26 -5.40
CA ASN A 419 17.57 11.68 -6.40
C ASN A 419 18.24 12.41 -7.57
N ASP A 420 17.63 12.32 -8.76
CA ASP A 420 18.14 12.97 -9.99
C ASP A 420 16.96 13.27 -10.92
N PHE A 421 16.43 14.48 -10.82
CA PHE A 421 15.27 14.90 -11.61
C PHE A 421 15.60 15.03 -13.11
N ASP A 422 16.86 15.30 -13.46
CA ASP A 422 17.28 15.39 -14.87
C ASP A 422 17.29 13.99 -15.50
N LEU A 423 17.81 12.98 -14.77
CA LEU A 423 17.75 11.60 -15.23
C LEU A 423 16.30 11.09 -15.28
N ALA A 424 15.45 11.44 -14.29
CA ALA A 424 14.04 11.09 -14.31
C ALA A 424 13.33 11.63 -15.55
N GLU A 425 13.60 12.90 -15.92
CA GLU A 425 13.05 13.54 -17.11
C GLU A 425 13.54 12.91 -18.40
N LYS A 426 14.84 12.60 -18.51
CA LYS A 426 15.42 11.88 -19.64
C LYS A 426 14.78 10.50 -19.84
N ILE A 427 14.58 9.75 -18.76
CA ILE A 427 13.97 8.42 -18.83
C ILE A 427 12.51 8.49 -19.31
N THR A 428 11.72 9.45 -18.80
CA THR A 428 10.35 9.64 -19.31
C THR A 428 10.30 10.14 -20.74
N ALA A 429 11.23 11.01 -21.13
CA ALA A 429 11.34 11.47 -22.52
C ALA A 429 11.64 10.29 -23.45
N THR A 430 12.61 9.45 -23.11
CA THR A 430 12.94 8.24 -23.90
C THR A 430 11.74 7.27 -23.94
N GLY A 431 11.01 7.13 -22.83
CA GLY A 431 9.78 6.33 -22.80
C GLY A 431 8.69 6.86 -23.74
N ARG A 432 8.47 8.19 -23.75
CA ARG A 432 7.52 8.82 -24.68
C ARG A 432 7.94 8.64 -26.14
N GLU A 433 9.22 8.81 -26.45
CA GLU A 433 9.77 8.59 -27.79
C GLU A 433 9.56 7.15 -28.27
N LEU A 434 9.85 6.16 -27.40
CA LEU A 434 9.65 4.75 -27.70
C LEU A 434 8.17 4.43 -27.96
N LEU A 435 7.27 4.85 -27.06
CA LEU A 435 5.84 4.64 -27.24
C LEU A 435 5.32 5.36 -28.50
N GLY A 436 5.76 6.59 -28.76
CA GLY A 436 5.43 7.31 -29.99
C GLY A 436 5.91 6.61 -31.26
N LYS A 437 7.06 5.91 -31.21
CA LYS A 437 7.54 5.05 -32.31
C LYS A 437 6.62 3.84 -32.49
N LEU A 438 6.22 3.16 -31.40
CA LEU A 438 5.29 2.02 -31.48
C LEU A 438 3.91 2.46 -32.03
N VAL A 439 3.40 3.61 -31.59
CA VAL A 439 2.14 4.19 -32.13
C VAL A 439 2.24 4.42 -33.62
N ARG A 440 3.35 4.99 -34.13
CA ARG A 440 3.54 5.17 -35.58
C ARG A 440 3.54 3.82 -36.31
N VAL A 441 4.25 2.82 -35.81
CA VAL A 441 4.23 1.47 -36.40
C VAL A 441 2.81 0.91 -36.46
N LEU A 442 2.00 1.07 -35.42
CA LEU A 442 0.61 0.63 -35.39
C LEU A 442 -0.19 1.33 -36.50
N LEU A 443 -0.10 2.66 -36.60
CA LEU A 443 -0.84 3.45 -37.59
C LEU A 443 -0.39 3.13 -39.03
N ASP A 444 0.90 2.99 -39.28
CA ASP A 444 1.47 2.67 -40.60
C ASP A 444 1.01 1.27 -41.10
N HIS A 445 0.69 0.36 -40.17
CA HIS A 445 0.12 -0.95 -40.50
C HIS A 445 -1.42 -0.98 -40.50
N GLY A 446 -2.07 0.18 -40.39
CA GLY A 446 -3.53 0.29 -40.45
C GLY A 446 -4.27 -0.13 -39.17
N ALA A 447 -3.59 -0.22 -38.03
CA ALA A 447 -4.23 -0.42 -36.73
C ALA A 447 -4.87 0.89 -36.23
N THR A 448 -5.93 0.78 -35.45
CA THR A 448 -6.54 1.93 -34.75
C THR A 448 -6.00 1.96 -33.31
N VAL A 449 -5.22 2.96 -32.95
CA VAL A 449 -4.77 3.21 -31.57
C VAL A 449 -5.93 3.80 -30.77
N ILE A 450 -6.25 3.22 -29.63
CA ILE A 450 -7.40 3.60 -28.80
C ILE A 450 -6.92 4.39 -27.58
N GLU A 451 -6.03 3.80 -26.78
CA GLU A 451 -5.56 4.39 -25.53
C GLU A 451 -4.11 4.02 -25.26
N MET A 452 -3.36 4.96 -24.66
CA MET A 452 -2.00 4.77 -24.17
C MET A 452 -1.98 4.97 -22.66
N ASP A 453 -1.45 4.00 -21.94
CA ASP A 453 -1.38 4.06 -20.48
C ASP A 453 0.03 3.72 -19.97
N THR A 454 0.89 4.75 -19.91
CA THR A 454 2.24 4.74 -19.33
C THR A 454 3.25 3.87 -20.08
N ASP A 455 3.03 2.58 -20.23
CA ASP A 455 3.91 1.55 -20.79
C ASP A 455 3.17 0.60 -21.76
N GLY A 456 1.82 0.74 -21.85
CA GLY A 456 0.97 -0.08 -22.69
C GLY A 456 0.16 0.71 -23.72
N ILE A 457 -0.25 0.03 -24.80
CA ILE A 457 -1.07 0.57 -25.89
C ILE A 457 -2.22 -0.39 -26.15
N TYR A 458 -3.45 0.12 -26.07
CA TYR A 458 -4.67 -0.56 -26.54
C TYR A 458 -4.93 -0.19 -27.97
N PHE A 459 -5.12 -1.16 -28.84
CA PHE A 459 -5.34 -0.94 -30.26
C PHE A 459 -6.25 -2.00 -30.88
N GLN A 460 -6.95 -1.63 -31.94
CA GLN A 460 -7.67 -2.54 -32.81
C GLN A 460 -6.74 -2.90 -33.98
N PRO A 461 -6.43 -4.20 -34.19
CA PRO A 461 -5.56 -4.61 -35.30
C PRO A 461 -6.23 -4.37 -36.65
N PRO A 462 -5.44 -4.26 -37.74
CA PRO A 462 -5.98 -4.12 -39.09
C PRO A 462 -6.73 -5.37 -39.54
N PRO A 463 -7.70 -5.26 -40.46
CA PRO A 463 -8.30 -6.42 -41.08
C PRO A 463 -7.25 -7.28 -41.79
N GLY A 464 -7.16 -8.57 -41.49
CA GLY A 464 -6.30 -9.52 -42.20
C GLY A 464 -5.13 -10.09 -41.42
N GLY A 465 -4.94 -9.72 -40.17
CA GLY A 465 -4.02 -10.41 -39.24
C GLY A 465 -2.94 -9.57 -38.62
N SER A 466 -2.37 -10.07 -37.52
CA SER A 466 -1.46 -9.36 -36.61
C SER A 466 -0.01 -9.79 -36.71
N ALA A 467 0.34 -10.89 -37.37
CA ALA A 467 1.71 -11.46 -37.35
C ALA A 467 2.78 -10.50 -37.91
N ALA A 468 2.48 -9.83 -39.03
CA ALA A 468 3.39 -8.83 -39.61
C ALA A 468 3.53 -7.60 -38.71
N LEU A 469 2.43 -7.16 -38.09
CA LEU A 469 2.38 -6.07 -37.15
C LEU A 469 3.21 -6.39 -35.89
N ASP A 470 3.04 -7.59 -35.33
CA ASP A 470 3.79 -8.03 -34.13
C ASP A 470 5.29 -8.08 -34.38
N ALA A 471 5.70 -8.55 -35.57
CA ALA A 471 7.09 -8.54 -35.99
C ALA A 471 7.64 -7.10 -36.14
N ALA A 472 6.86 -6.19 -36.76
CA ALA A 472 7.24 -4.80 -36.93
C ALA A 472 7.35 -4.06 -35.58
N LEU A 473 6.42 -4.28 -34.65
CA LEU A 473 6.46 -3.71 -33.31
C LEU A 473 7.69 -4.21 -32.54
N THR A 474 7.99 -5.51 -32.63
CA THR A 474 9.18 -6.10 -31.98
C THR A 474 10.47 -5.53 -32.58
N ALA A 475 10.55 -5.40 -33.88
CA ALA A 475 11.71 -4.83 -34.57
C ALA A 475 11.92 -3.32 -34.30
N ALA A 476 10.88 -2.63 -33.87
CA ALA A 476 10.95 -1.21 -33.50
C ALA A 476 11.61 -0.96 -32.14
N LEU A 477 11.73 -1.99 -31.30
CA LEU A 477 12.31 -1.88 -29.96
C LEU A 477 13.83 -1.81 -29.98
N PRO A 478 14.44 -1.05 -29.06
CA PRO A 478 15.86 -1.14 -28.79
C PRO A 478 16.26 -2.52 -28.25
N GLU A 479 17.51 -2.90 -28.46
CA GLU A 479 18.07 -4.13 -27.88
C GLU A 479 17.89 -4.15 -26.36
N GLY A 480 17.52 -5.31 -25.79
CA GLY A 480 17.31 -5.50 -24.35
C GLY A 480 15.96 -5.01 -23.82
N ILE A 481 15.11 -4.40 -24.66
CA ILE A 481 13.71 -4.03 -24.33
C ILE A 481 12.78 -5.03 -25.01
N ALA A 482 11.80 -5.54 -24.27
CA ALA A 482 10.86 -6.53 -24.77
C ALA A 482 9.40 -6.01 -24.69
N LEU A 483 8.61 -6.36 -25.70
CA LEU A 483 7.17 -6.15 -25.71
C LEU A 483 6.46 -7.43 -25.29
N GLU A 484 5.44 -7.31 -24.49
CA GLU A 484 4.51 -8.40 -24.15
C GLU A 484 3.15 -8.09 -24.82
N PHE A 485 2.60 -9.06 -25.53
CA PHE A 485 1.21 -9.06 -25.95
C PHE A 485 0.45 -9.88 -24.91
N ASP A 486 -0.17 -9.21 -23.96
CA ASP A 486 -0.66 -9.85 -22.73
C ASP A 486 -2.14 -10.21 -22.79
N ALA A 487 -2.93 -9.55 -23.65
CA ALA A 487 -4.35 -9.85 -23.75
C ALA A 487 -4.99 -9.45 -25.10
N GLU A 488 -6.03 -10.18 -25.44
CA GLU A 488 -7.00 -9.86 -26.46
C GLU A 488 -8.38 -9.73 -25.81
N TYR A 489 -9.08 -8.66 -26.13
CA TYR A 489 -10.38 -8.33 -25.56
C TYR A 489 -11.46 -8.35 -26.63
N PRO A 490 -12.57 -9.08 -26.44
CA PRO A 490 -13.71 -9.02 -27.37
C PRO A 490 -14.23 -7.62 -27.60
N ALA A 491 -14.22 -6.77 -26.57
CA ALA A 491 -14.58 -5.36 -26.68
C ALA A 491 -13.89 -4.49 -25.62
N MET A 492 -13.68 -3.21 -25.98
CA MET A 492 -13.24 -2.16 -25.08
C MET A 492 -14.14 -0.94 -25.23
N TYR A 493 -14.56 -0.33 -24.14
CA TYR A 493 -15.18 0.99 -24.12
C TYR A 493 -14.18 2.01 -23.58
N SER A 494 -13.66 2.87 -24.43
CA SER A 494 -12.81 4.02 -24.06
C SER A 494 -13.71 5.24 -23.82
N TYR A 495 -13.73 5.72 -22.57
CA TYR A 495 -14.61 6.81 -22.14
C TYR A 495 -13.89 8.16 -22.05
N LYS A 496 -12.76 8.17 -21.35
CA LYS A 496 -11.84 9.32 -21.18
C LYS A 496 -10.45 8.76 -20.91
N ALA A 497 -9.41 9.54 -21.12
CA ALA A 497 -8.05 9.13 -20.80
C ALA A 497 -7.96 8.47 -19.42
N LYS A 498 -7.43 7.26 -19.36
CA LYS A 498 -7.35 6.40 -18.17
C LYS A 498 -8.71 6.01 -17.53
N ASN A 499 -9.79 6.12 -18.27
CA ASN A 499 -11.12 5.66 -17.84
C ASN A 499 -11.75 4.83 -18.95
N TYR A 500 -11.63 3.53 -18.86
CA TYR A 500 -12.08 2.58 -19.87
C TYR A 500 -12.60 1.29 -19.23
N ALA A 501 -13.30 0.51 -20.02
CA ALA A 501 -13.81 -0.81 -19.63
C ALA A 501 -13.41 -1.87 -20.65
N LEU A 502 -13.05 -3.04 -20.18
CA LEU A 502 -12.61 -4.18 -20.97
C LEU A 502 -13.57 -5.34 -20.75
N LEU A 503 -14.04 -5.93 -21.86
CA LEU A 503 -14.78 -7.20 -21.85
C LEU A 503 -13.78 -8.34 -22.05
N HIS A 504 -13.73 -9.27 -21.11
CA HIS A 504 -12.89 -10.47 -21.21
C HIS A 504 -13.61 -11.60 -21.96
N ALA A 505 -12.84 -12.59 -22.42
CA ALA A 505 -13.38 -13.73 -23.15
C ALA A 505 -14.35 -14.59 -22.31
N ASP A 506 -14.23 -14.58 -20.99
CA ASP A 506 -15.12 -15.25 -20.04
C ASP A 506 -16.41 -14.47 -19.75
N GLY A 507 -16.60 -13.32 -20.41
CA GLY A 507 -17.73 -12.41 -20.20
C GLY A 507 -17.59 -11.46 -19.02
N SER A 508 -16.52 -11.54 -18.25
CA SER A 508 -16.26 -10.60 -17.17
C SER A 508 -15.89 -9.22 -17.69
N ILE A 509 -16.23 -8.17 -16.93
CA ILE A 509 -15.94 -6.77 -17.29
C ILE A 509 -14.99 -6.18 -16.26
N HIS A 510 -13.88 -5.66 -16.74
CA HIS A 510 -12.94 -4.89 -15.94
C HIS A 510 -13.10 -3.39 -16.20
N LEU A 511 -13.32 -2.61 -15.13
CA LEU A 511 -13.40 -1.16 -15.18
C LEU A 511 -12.09 -0.54 -14.72
N THR A 512 -11.60 0.46 -15.42
CA THR A 512 -10.41 1.24 -15.07
C THR A 512 -10.75 2.72 -14.94
N GLY A 513 -10.13 3.40 -13.97
CA GLY A 513 -10.19 4.84 -13.81
C GLY A 513 -11.25 5.36 -12.84
N ALA A 514 -10.96 6.56 -12.30
CA ALA A 514 -11.74 7.16 -11.22
C ALA A 514 -13.19 7.52 -11.64
N ALA A 515 -13.42 7.83 -12.91
CA ALA A 515 -14.77 8.14 -13.38
C ALA A 515 -15.70 6.93 -13.38
N LEU A 516 -15.15 5.70 -13.52
CA LEU A 516 -15.92 4.46 -13.56
C LEU A 516 -15.94 3.71 -12.21
N ARG A 517 -14.93 3.94 -11.34
CA ARG A 517 -14.69 3.14 -10.13
C ARG A 517 -14.42 3.94 -8.85
N SER A 518 -14.81 5.22 -8.80
CA SER A 518 -14.58 6.03 -7.60
C SER A 518 -15.28 5.44 -6.36
N ARG A 519 -14.57 5.39 -5.23
CA ARG A 519 -15.17 5.07 -3.91
C ARG A 519 -16.10 6.15 -3.39
N ALA A 520 -16.05 7.35 -3.97
CA ALA A 520 -16.97 8.42 -3.64
C ALA A 520 -18.39 8.16 -4.20
N LEU A 521 -18.54 7.21 -5.13
CA LEU A 521 -19.83 6.79 -5.67
C LEU A 521 -20.55 5.88 -4.67
N GLU A 522 -21.84 6.11 -4.49
CA GLU A 522 -22.73 5.17 -3.80
C GLU A 522 -22.87 3.88 -4.64
N ASN A 523 -23.27 2.79 -4.00
CA ASN A 523 -23.32 1.49 -4.65
C ASN A 523 -24.30 1.44 -5.84
N PHE A 524 -25.47 2.12 -5.74
CA PHE A 524 -26.40 2.23 -6.87
C PHE A 524 -25.79 2.87 -8.09
N GLN A 525 -24.92 3.90 -7.92
CA GLN A 525 -24.22 4.54 -9.02
C GLN A 525 -23.24 3.58 -9.70
N ARG A 526 -22.49 2.79 -8.91
CA ARG A 526 -21.57 1.76 -9.44
C ARG A 526 -22.31 0.68 -10.23
N LYS A 527 -23.45 0.20 -9.69
CA LYS A 527 -24.32 -0.77 -10.36
C LYS A 527 -24.88 -0.22 -11.67
N PHE A 528 -25.31 1.04 -11.68
CA PHE A 528 -25.78 1.71 -12.88
C PHE A 528 -24.67 1.87 -13.93
N ILE A 529 -23.47 2.33 -13.52
CA ILE A 529 -22.30 2.45 -14.41
C ILE A 529 -21.98 1.08 -15.03
N LEU A 530 -21.93 0.03 -14.22
CA LEU A 530 -21.66 -1.32 -14.70
C LEU A 530 -22.71 -1.77 -15.72
N ALA A 531 -24.00 -1.58 -15.44
CA ALA A 531 -25.09 -1.92 -16.37
C ALA A 531 -25.00 -1.15 -17.69
N ALA A 532 -24.76 0.17 -17.63
CA ALA A 532 -24.62 1.03 -18.81
C ALA A 532 -23.40 0.65 -19.66
N VAL A 533 -22.26 0.36 -19.02
CA VAL A 533 -21.03 -0.06 -19.69
C VAL A 533 -21.20 -1.47 -20.28
N THR A 534 -21.85 -2.39 -19.56
CA THR A 534 -22.16 -3.74 -20.06
C THR A 534 -22.98 -3.69 -21.33
N ALA A 535 -24.06 -2.90 -21.33
CA ALA A 535 -24.90 -2.73 -22.51
C ALA A 535 -24.10 -2.24 -23.73
N ARG A 536 -23.19 -1.28 -23.55
CA ARG A 536 -22.32 -0.78 -24.63
C ARG A 536 -21.36 -1.86 -25.14
N LEU A 537 -20.69 -2.56 -24.22
CA LEU A 537 -19.70 -3.59 -24.56
C LEU A 537 -20.35 -4.81 -25.23
N THR A 538 -21.59 -5.16 -24.88
CA THR A 538 -22.33 -6.28 -25.50
C THR A 538 -23.09 -5.89 -26.77
N GLY A 539 -23.19 -4.59 -27.07
CA GLY A 539 -23.93 -4.10 -28.25
C GLY A 539 -25.44 -3.98 -28.04
N ASP A 540 -25.88 -3.96 -26.77
CA ASP A 540 -27.28 -3.69 -26.43
C ASP A 540 -27.58 -2.19 -26.48
N GLY A 541 -28.02 -1.69 -27.63
CA GLY A 541 -28.21 -0.26 -27.89
C GLY A 541 -29.16 0.45 -26.94
N ASP A 542 -30.17 -0.25 -26.40
CA ASP A 542 -31.15 0.31 -25.46
C ASP A 542 -30.90 -0.07 -24.01
N GLY A 543 -29.95 -0.94 -23.72
CA GLY A 543 -29.70 -1.48 -22.39
C GLY A 543 -29.35 -0.40 -21.37
N ALA A 544 -28.57 0.61 -21.74
CA ALA A 544 -28.23 1.72 -20.86
C ALA A 544 -29.47 2.59 -20.53
N ARG A 545 -30.37 2.81 -21.49
CA ARG A 545 -31.64 3.54 -21.27
C ARG A 545 -32.60 2.73 -20.41
N ARG A 546 -32.69 1.42 -20.64
CA ARG A 546 -33.48 0.53 -19.77
C ARG A 546 -32.97 0.56 -18.34
N ALA A 547 -31.68 0.40 -18.13
CA ALA A 547 -31.07 0.49 -16.80
C ALA A 547 -31.36 1.81 -16.11
N TYR A 548 -31.25 2.95 -16.85
CA TYR A 548 -31.62 4.26 -16.29
C TYR A 548 -33.10 4.29 -15.87
N GLY A 549 -34.03 3.84 -16.73
CA GLY A 549 -35.46 3.81 -16.43
C GLY A 549 -35.80 2.95 -15.19
N GLU A 550 -35.18 1.78 -15.08
CA GLU A 550 -35.34 0.87 -13.93
C GLU A 550 -34.85 1.52 -12.64
N TRP A 551 -33.64 2.10 -12.63
CA TRP A 551 -33.10 2.79 -11.47
C TRP A 551 -33.92 4.02 -11.10
N LYS A 552 -34.36 4.81 -12.08
CA LYS A 552 -35.21 5.98 -11.86
C LYS A 552 -36.53 5.59 -11.18
N THR A 553 -37.18 4.56 -11.67
CA THR A 553 -38.41 4.01 -11.11
C THR A 553 -38.19 3.44 -9.70
N ALA A 554 -37.13 2.69 -9.50
CA ALA A 554 -36.80 2.09 -8.22
C ALA A 554 -36.50 3.15 -7.15
N ILE A 555 -35.75 4.21 -7.49
CA ILE A 555 -35.46 5.33 -6.57
C ILE A 555 -36.76 6.07 -6.23
N ALA A 556 -37.58 6.43 -7.24
CA ALA A 556 -38.83 7.18 -7.04
C ALA A 556 -39.82 6.43 -6.14
N ASN A 557 -39.83 5.10 -6.22
CA ASN A 557 -40.76 4.23 -5.47
C ASN A 557 -40.15 3.69 -4.16
N HIS A 558 -39.02 4.21 -3.69
CA HIS A 558 -38.33 3.74 -2.48
C HIS A 558 -37.99 2.23 -2.52
N ALA A 559 -37.80 1.67 -3.70
CA ALA A 559 -37.52 0.24 -3.91
C ALA A 559 -36.02 -0.12 -3.88
N VAL A 560 -35.12 0.87 -3.92
CA VAL A 560 -33.68 0.63 -3.83
C VAL A 560 -33.31 0.33 -2.37
N PRO A 561 -32.57 -0.75 -2.09
CA PRO A 561 -32.05 -1.02 -0.74
C PRO A 561 -31.30 0.17 -0.17
N LEU A 562 -31.51 0.54 1.09
CA LEU A 562 -30.79 1.65 1.74
C LEU A 562 -29.27 1.45 1.69
N ALA A 563 -28.82 0.20 1.76
CA ALA A 563 -27.42 -0.15 1.65
C ALA A 563 -26.79 0.26 0.29
N ASP A 564 -27.57 0.27 -0.80
CA ASP A 564 -27.13 0.71 -2.12
C ASP A 564 -27.10 2.23 -2.26
N LEU A 565 -27.89 2.95 -1.48
CA LEU A 565 -27.91 4.40 -1.42
C LEU A 565 -26.91 4.97 -0.40
N ALA A 566 -26.35 4.12 0.46
CA ALA A 566 -25.46 4.54 1.52
C ALA A 566 -24.04 4.85 1.02
N LYS A 567 -23.45 5.87 1.64
CA LYS A 567 -22.02 6.14 1.63
C LYS A 567 -21.32 5.42 2.76
N SER A 568 -20.06 5.09 2.56
CA SER A 568 -19.18 4.55 3.60
C SER A 568 -17.99 5.48 3.78
N GLU A 569 -17.73 5.91 5.01
CA GLU A 569 -16.55 6.71 5.37
C GLU A 569 -15.85 6.08 6.58
N ILE A 570 -14.51 5.96 6.52
CA ILE A 570 -13.70 5.48 7.64
C ILE A 570 -13.23 6.70 8.43
N LEU A 571 -13.47 6.68 9.74
CA LEU A 571 -13.01 7.73 10.64
C LEU A 571 -11.48 7.68 10.74
N SER A 572 -10.80 8.70 10.24
CA SER A 572 -9.34 8.80 10.31
C SER A 572 -8.83 9.16 11.71
N ASP A 573 -9.70 9.67 12.57
CA ASP A 573 -9.42 10.12 13.94
C ASP A 573 -10.57 9.74 14.87
N SER A 574 -10.38 9.88 16.19
CA SER A 574 -11.50 9.67 17.11
C SER A 574 -12.53 10.80 16.99
N PRO A 575 -13.83 10.54 17.24
CA PRO A 575 -14.86 11.57 17.23
C PRO A 575 -14.58 12.71 18.23
N GLU A 576 -13.94 12.41 19.38
CA GLU A 576 -13.57 13.41 20.38
C GLU A 576 -12.47 14.34 19.84
N ASN A 577 -11.45 13.80 19.17
CA ASN A 577 -10.39 14.60 18.54
C ASN A 577 -10.93 15.44 17.38
N TYR A 578 -11.85 14.90 16.58
CA TYR A 578 -12.56 15.67 15.56
C TYR A 578 -13.28 16.86 16.17
N ARG A 579 -14.05 16.67 17.28
CA ARG A 579 -14.75 17.75 17.99
C ARG A 579 -13.77 18.86 18.44
N LYS A 580 -12.60 18.50 18.99
CA LYS A 580 -11.56 19.46 19.37
C LYS A 580 -11.02 20.23 18.17
N LYS A 581 -10.73 19.54 17.06
CA LYS A 581 -10.25 20.18 15.82
C LYS A 581 -11.30 21.09 15.19
N LEU A 582 -12.58 20.70 15.24
CA LEU A 582 -13.68 21.52 14.76
C LEU A 582 -13.84 22.80 15.57
N ALA A 583 -13.78 22.69 16.91
CA ALA A 583 -13.81 23.87 17.81
C ALA A 583 -12.62 24.81 17.60
N ALA A 584 -11.45 24.28 17.24
CA ALA A 584 -10.25 25.05 16.90
C ALA A 584 -10.26 25.59 15.45
N GLY A 585 -11.29 25.36 14.65
CA GLY A 585 -11.35 25.79 13.25
C GLY A 585 -10.37 25.08 12.31
N SER A 586 -9.74 23.99 12.77
CA SER A 586 -8.69 23.26 12.01
C SER A 586 -9.23 22.16 11.12
N THR A 587 -10.56 21.92 11.11
CA THR A 587 -11.24 20.97 10.23
C THR A 587 -12.64 21.46 9.85
N ARG A 588 -13.21 20.85 8.82
CA ARG A 588 -14.60 21.12 8.39
C ARG A 588 -15.55 20.07 8.93
N ARG A 589 -16.84 20.40 9.02
CA ARG A 589 -17.90 19.44 9.38
C ARG A 589 -17.95 18.28 8.38
N SER A 590 -18.07 17.06 8.90
CA SER A 590 -18.21 15.82 8.13
C SER A 590 -19.41 15.03 8.63
N ALA A 591 -20.26 14.56 7.72
CA ALA A 591 -21.47 13.79 8.07
C ALA A 591 -21.14 12.53 8.89
N ALA A 592 -20.10 11.81 8.53
CA ALA A 592 -19.67 10.60 9.24
C ALA A 592 -19.31 10.88 10.70
N TYR A 593 -18.57 11.96 10.96
CA TYR A 593 -18.18 12.33 12.33
C TYR A 593 -19.34 12.88 13.15
N GLU A 594 -20.21 13.70 12.55
CA GLU A 594 -21.42 14.20 13.24
C GLU A 594 -22.34 13.05 13.66
N LEU A 595 -22.54 12.08 12.76
CA LEU A 595 -23.29 10.86 13.06
C LEU A 595 -22.61 10.00 14.12
N ALA A 596 -21.29 9.84 14.05
CA ALA A 596 -20.55 9.08 15.06
C ALA A 596 -20.59 9.71 16.45
N LEU A 597 -20.73 11.04 16.56
CA LEU A 597 -20.87 11.77 17.83
C LEU A 597 -22.27 11.64 18.45
N THR A 598 -23.31 11.43 17.63
CA THR A 598 -24.71 11.37 18.06
C THR A 598 -25.26 9.94 18.10
N ALA A 599 -24.51 8.97 17.62
CA ALA A 599 -24.92 7.56 17.59
C ALA A 599 -25.12 6.98 18.99
N GLY A 600 -26.05 6.05 19.12
CA GLY A 600 -26.31 5.30 20.36
C GLY A 600 -25.22 4.30 20.75
N ARG A 601 -24.10 4.23 19.99
CA ARG A 601 -22.93 3.40 20.27
C ARG A 601 -21.63 4.18 20.06
N PRO A 602 -20.54 3.83 20.75
CA PRO A 602 -19.26 4.50 20.55
C PRO A 602 -18.64 4.13 19.20
N PHE A 603 -18.14 5.13 18.49
CA PHE A 603 -17.27 4.98 17.33
C PHE A 603 -15.83 5.37 17.67
N ARG A 604 -14.87 4.74 17.00
CA ARG A 604 -13.43 4.94 17.21
C ARG A 604 -12.73 5.30 15.90
N ALA A 605 -11.50 5.77 15.99
CA ALA A 605 -10.65 5.91 14.82
C ALA A 605 -10.49 4.54 14.14
N GLY A 606 -10.63 4.51 12.82
CA GLY A 606 -10.63 3.28 12.02
C GLY A 606 -12.01 2.67 11.80
N ASP A 607 -13.02 3.06 12.57
CA ASP A 607 -14.38 2.57 12.37
C ASP A 607 -14.99 3.13 11.09
N LYS A 608 -15.85 2.34 10.48
CA LYS A 608 -16.60 2.66 9.30
C LYS A 608 -17.98 3.18 9.67
N VAL A 609 -18.32 4.36 9.19
CA VAL A 609 -19.65 4.96 9.30
C VAL A 609 -20.35 4.84 7.96
N ARG A 610 -21.49 4.13 7.93
CA ARG A 610 -22.34 4.02 6.76
C ARG A 610 -23.59 4.86 6.96
N PHE A 611 -23.89 5.72 6.01
CA PHE A 611 -25.04 6.62 6.10
C PHE A 611 -25.64 6.92 4.73
N TYR A 612 -26.92 7.26 4.72
CA TYR A 612 -27.65 7.72 3.54
C TYR A 612 -28.22 9.12 3.77
N VAL A 613 -28.62 9.76 2.67
CA VAL A 613 -29.12 11.14 2.70
C VAL A 613 -30.63 11.16 2.80
N THR A 614 -31.16 11.93 3.73
CA THR A 614 -32.59 12.16 3.98
C THR A 614 -33.06 13.54 3.48
N GLY A 615 -34.34 13.84 3.62
CA GLY A 615 -34.94 15.12 3.18
C GLY A 615 -35.63 15.01 1.82
N THR A 616 -36.07 16.16 1.28
CA THR A 616 -36.96 16.18 0.09
C THR A 616 -36.43 17.01 -1.09
N LYS A 617 -35.32 17.74 -0.90
CA LYS A 617 -34.76 18.61 -1.95
C LYS A 617 -33.58 17.93 -2.65
N ALA A 618 -33.45 18.11 -3.96
CA ALA A 618 -32.32 17.59 -4.73
C ALA A 618 -30.95 18.12 -4.28
N LYS A 619 -30.91 19.34 -3.75
CA LYS A 619 -29.68 19.93 -3.17
C LYS A 619 -29.88 20.12 -1.68
N VAL A 620 -29.14 19.35 -0.86
CA VAL A 620 -29.16 19.41 0.60
C VAL A 620 -27.73 19.40 1.14
N SER A 621 -27.56 19.95 2.34
CA SER A 621 -26.34 19.73 3.12
C SER A 621 -26.34 18.28 3.61
N VAL A 622 -25.43 17.47 3.10
CA VAL A 622 -25.31 16.05 3.50
C VAL A 622 -25.04 15.94 5.00
N THR A 623 -24.23 16.85 5.57
CA THR A 623 -23.90 16.86 7.00
C THR A 623 -25.12 17.01 7.89
N ASP A 624 -26.12 17.78 7.43
CA ASP A 624 -27.34 18.06 8.22
C ASP A 624 -28.50 17.12 7.87
N ASN A 625 -28.38 16.35 6.79
CA ASN A 625 -29.42 15.46 6.28
C ASN A 625 -28.92 14.02 6.10
N ALA A 626 -28.00 13.57 6.94
CA ALA A 626 -27.53 12.20 6.94
C ALA A 626 -28.14 11.40 8.07
N ARG A 627 -28.39 10.11 7.83
CA ARG A 627 -28.84 9.12 8.81
C ARG A 627 -28.00 7.86 8.73
N LEU A 628 -27.66 7.28 9.89
CA LEU A 628 -26.93 6.01 9.92
C LEU A 628 -27.74 4.91 9.21
N LEU A 629 -27.06 4.12 8.40
CA LEU A 629 -27.69 3.02 7.68
C LEU A 629 -28.35 2.03 8.63
N GLU A 630 -27.66 1.65 9.71
CA GLU A 630 -28.18 0.72 10.71
C GLU A 630 -29.45 1.22 11.42
N ASP A 631 -29.58 2.54 11.62
CA ASP A 631 -30.79 3.14 12.22
C ASP A 631 -31.95 3.15 11.23
N GLY A 632 -31.67 3.39 9.94
CA GLY A 632 -32.66 3.30 8.88
C GLY A 632 -33.19 1.87 8.71
N GLU A 633 -32.29 0.90 8.63
CA GLU A 633 -32.64 -0.52 8.50
C GLU A 633 -33.43 -1.05 9.71
N LYS A 634 -33.02 -0.69 10.93
CA LYS A 634 -33.73 -1.08 12.16
C LYS A 634 -35.14 -0.47 12.27
N SER A 635 -35.31 0.79 11.84
CA SER A 635 -36.60 1.47 11.92
C SER A 635 -37.59 0.99 10.85
N GLY A 636 -37.11 0.41 9.75
CA GLY A 636 -37.93 0.05 8.59
C GLY A 636 -38.55 1.27 7.85
N VAL A 637 -38.19 2.48 8.24
CA VAL A 637 -38.71 3.72 7.63
C VAL A 637 -37.92 4.04 6.37
N ARG A 638 -38.63 4.32 5.28
CA ARG A 638 -38.08 4.73 3.99
C ARG A 638 -38.12 6.24 3.87
N ASP A 639 -37.09 6.91 4.40
CA ASP A 639 -36.96 8.37 4.47
C ASP A 639 -35.77 8.91 3.65
N GLU A 640 -35.19 8.06 2.78
CA GLU A 640 -34.15 8.48 1.86
C GLU A 640 -34.65 9.57 0.90
N ASN A 641 -33.77 10.50 0.57
CA ASN A 641 -34.06 11.64 -0.29
C ASN A 641 -34.07 11.23 -1.76
N THR A 642 -35.25 10.84 -2.27
CA THR A 642 -35.42 10.42 -3.68
C THR A 642 -34.97 11.49 -4.66
N ALA A 643 -35.27 12.77 -4.41
CA ALA A 643 -34.88 13.88 -5.30
C ALA A 643 -33.37 14.05 -5.40
N TYR A 644 -32.64 13.86 -4.28
CA TYR A 644 -31.18 13.89 -4.26
C TYR A 644 -30.55 12.74 -5.07
N TYR A 645 -31.06 11.51 -4.90
CA TYR A 645 -30.54 10.34 -5.60
C TYR A 645 -30.91 10.33 -7.09
N LEU A 646 -32.11 10.82 -7.44
CA LEU A 646 -32.51 11.03 -8.84
C LEU A 646 -31.58 12.03 -9.55
N ALA A 647 -31.30 13.17 -8.90
CA ALA A 647 -30.38 14.15 -9.46
C ALA A 647 -28.95 13.59 -9.71
N LYS A 648 -28.49 12.68 -8.85
CA LYS A 648 -27.21 11.97 -9.06
C LYS A 648 -27.27 10.97 -10.21
N LEU A 649 -28.37 10.24 -10.34
CA LEU A 649 -28.58 9.32 -11.46
C LEU A 649 -28.64 10.09 -12.78
N ASP A 650 -29.38 11.22 -12.82
CA ASP A 650 -29.48 12.07 -14.00
C ASP A 650 -28.11 12.61 -14.42
N ALA A 651 -27.32 13.12 -13.49
CA ALA A 651 -25.96 13.62 -13.76
C ALA A 651 -25.03 12.52 -14.32
N LEU A 652 -25.17 11.27 -13.85
CA LEU A 652 -24.43 10.14 -14.41
C LEU A 652 -24.92 9.80 -15.84
N ALA A 653 -26.23 9.72 -16.04
CA ALA A 653 -26.82 9.42 -17.34
C ALA A 653 -26.39 10.46 -18.39
N ASP A 654 -26.39 11.75 -18.04
CA ASP A 654 -25.87 12.83 -18.88
C ASP A 654 -24.38 12.65 -19.18
N SER A 655 -23.56 12.36 -18.18
CA SER A 655 -22.12 12.18 -18.35
C SER A 655 -21.74 11.01 -19.27
N PHE A 656 -22.60 9.98 -19.32
CA PHE A 656 -22.46 8.83 -20.22
C PHE A 656 -23.17 9.04 -21.58
N GLY A 657 -23.80 10.19 -21.82
CA GLY A 657 -24.51 10.48 -23.08
C GLY A 657 -25.66 9.51 -23.35
N ILE A 658 -26.39 9.09 -22.31
CA ILE A 658 -27.48 8.11 -22.45
C ILE A 658 -28.68 8.71 -23.18
N PHE A 659 -28.86 10.04 -23.09
CA PHE A 659 -29.94 10.79 -23.70
C PHE A 659 -29.57 11.42 -25.04
N ASP A 660 -28.28 11.56 -25.35
CA ASP A 660 -27.83 12.10 -26.61
C ASP A 660 -28.05 11.10 -27.76
N GLY A 661 -29.21 11.18 -28.37
CA GLY A 661 -29.56 10.38 -29.54
C GLY A 661 -28.83 10.81 -30.84
N LYS A 662 -27.68 11.51 -30.71
CA LYS A 662 -26.85 11.94 -31.85
C LYS A 662 -25.38 11.96 -31.42
N LYS A 663 -24.68 10.85 -31.63
CA LYS A 663 -23.29 10.68 -32.06
C LYS A 663 -22.91 9.21 -31.72
N GLY A 664 -23.24 8.32 -32.69
CA GLY A 664 -22.70 6.99 -32.78
C GLY A 664 -21.38 7.04 -33.53
#